data_dcab2080039aba540ef603d8476f4ff9
#
_entry.id   dcab2080039aba540ef603d8476f4ff9
#
_cell.length_a   1.000
_cell.length_b   1.000
_cell.length_c   1.000
_cell.angle_alpha   90.00
_cell.angle_beta   90.00
_cell.angle_gamma   90.00
#
_symmetry.space_group_name_H-M   'P 1'
#
loop_
_entity.id
_entity.type
_entity.pdbx_description
1 polymer ?
#
loop_
_entity_poly.entity_id
_entity_poly.type
_entity_poly.pdbx_seq_one_letter_code
_entity_poly.pdbx_strand_id
1 'polypeptide(L)'
;MSAGIWISATSGAYRVPVRAPDARPPDETRRGGGRLGGVTTPGEVERTLRAQLRGEVDFGAAARALVTMDASNYRRVPLGVVAPRDADDVEAALRVCADAGVPVVPRGGGTSIAGQATGTGVVLDLTRHMNALLSVDPAARTAVVQPGLVLDRLRDAVRPHGLTFGPDPSTHSRCTLGGMIGNNACGAHSVAWGTTADNVTELAVTAYGGGSHRIGTGWAGAPDGLRELVTGHLGLLRTGMPPGFSRRISGYGGLDALLPERGVRLAHAFCGSEGTLGVVTEAVVRLVELPPAPALAVLGYADESAAADAAAGLLAYGPLTVEGMAEDLLGGPAGTGGAGAGRGRSTGGGAVGLPDGRAWLFVEMPDEGGARAVVRGADALDALVVTDPARQRALWRIREDAAGTATRTPDGRMAWPGWEDCAVPPARLGAYLRDFRALLAAHGLRGTPYGHFGEGCVHVRIDFDLASAAGVARYRTFSEELAELVVAHGGSLSGEHGDGQARAELLPKMYGEDVLRLFGAYKDTWDPAGGMNPGMLVRPARLDENLRFAVLPATPFAGEVARCVGVAKCRTGGPGGAGGSTGAGVMCPSYRVTGEEQHSTRGRARLLHEMLAGDVVTDGWRSPEVAEALDLCLGCKGCLSDCPVGVDMASYKSEFLHHHWAGRIRPLAHYTLGGLPGWLRLIARLRAAGAVNTAARLLPFPMPGLARERPLPALAKRPFTRDAAAVQGPGGGPVGAVAVTLWPDTFTEHLSPEVGHAALRVLRAAGLAVYVPRTRGRLCCGLTYLSTGRLDRARKVLRRTLDTLDTTGALGAPGEVPGPVTVLEPSCAAALRADLPALLPDDPRAARLAAAVRTVAETLEEYAPDWRPPRLDRALVGQTHCHQHAVLGDAADRRLRERAGLVGEPAGGCCGLAGNFGFEPGHHEVSVACAEEQLLPSLRAAPPGALVQADGFSCRTQIAQLAGVRARHLVELLADGLTAPAGEGATDTQP
;
A
#
# COMPACT_ATOMS: atom_id res chain seq x y z
N MET A 1 11.55 -10.10 -13.35
CA MET A 1 12.79 -10.00 -12.56
C MET A 1 12.96 -8.55 -12.14
N SER A 2 12.43 -8.16 -10.98
CA SER A 2 12.81 -6.90 -10.34
C SER A 2 14.05 -7.20 -9.51
N ALA A 3 15.23 -7.07 -10.14
CA ALA A 3 16.49 -7.06 -9.42
C ALA A 3 16.50 -5.78 -8.58
N GLY A 4 16.43 -5.91 -7.25
CA GLY A 4 16.73 -4.79 -6.36
C GLY A 4 18.16 -4.33 -6.65
N ILE A 5 18.30 -3.16 -7.24
CA ILE A 5 19.60 -2.65 -7.67
C ILE A 5 20.26 -2.00 -6.46
N TRP A 6 21.12 -2.76 -5.81
CA TRP A 6 22.10 -2.20 -4.88
C TRP A 6 23.21 -1.52 -5.68
N ILE A 7 23.44 -0.24 -5.44
CA ILE A 7 24.49 0.51 -6.13
C ILE A 7 25.85 -0.06 -5.77
N SER A 8 26.61 -0.49 -6.77
CA SER A 8 28.04 -0.77 -6.63
C SER A 8 28.75 0.55 -6.31
N ALA A 9 29.07 0.78 -5.03
CA ALA A 9 29.93 1.88 -4.64
C ALA A 9 31.39 1.55 -5.01
N THR A 10 31.81 1.98 -6.19
CA THR A 10 33.23 2.32 -6.39
C THR A 10 33.50 3.57 -5.57
N SER A 11 34.55 3.55 -4.77
CA SER A 11 35.02 4.60 -3.88
C SER A 11 35.39 5.89 -4.64
N GLY A 12 34.38 6.69 -4.95
CA GLY A 12 34.50 8.03 -5.44
C GLY A 12 33.68 8.93 -4.52
N ALA A 13 34.32 9.90 -3.89
CA ALA A 13 33.65 10.90 -3.08
C ALA A 13 32.64 11.65 -3.94
N TYR A 14 31.36 11.32 -3.82
CA TYR A 14 30.26 12.06 -4.44
C TYR A 14 30.15 13.41 -3.74
N ARG A 15 30.74 14.45 -4.35
CA ARG A 15 30.32 15.82 -4.14
C ARG A 15 29.06 16.01 -4.97
N VAL A 16 27.93 16.22 -4.32
CA VAL A 16 26.71 16.75 -4.95
C VAL A 16 27.10 18.12 -5.52
N PRO A 17 26.97 18.39 -6.83
CA PRO A 17 27.15 19.74 -7.33
C PRO A 17 26.01 20.61 -6.80
N VAL A 18 26.33 21.52 -5.90
CA VAL A 18 25.44 22.62 -5.54
C VAL A 18 25.32 23.48 -6.78
N ARG A 19 24.23 23.39 -7.50
CA ARG A 19 23.89 24.37 -8.55
C ARG A 19 23.56 25.66 -7.85
N ALA A 20 24.36 26.71 -8.14
CA ALA A 20 24.04 28.07 -7.74
C ALA A 20 22.69 28.49 -8.32
N PRO A 21 21.86 29.23 -7.59
CA PRO A 21 20.59 29.74 -8.08
C PRO A 21 20.85 30.96 -8.97
N ASP A 22 20.84 30.77 -10.28
CA ASP A 22 20.72 31.86 -11.24
C ASP A 22 19.37 31.71 -11.96
N ALA A 23 18.34 32.31 -11.37
CA ALA A 23 17.22 32.93 -12.05
C ALA A 23 16.36 33.68 -11.01
N ARG A 24 16.51 34.98 -10.94
CA ARG A 24 15.53 35.84 -10.29
C ARG A 24 14.20 35.72 -11.08
N PRO A 25 13.07 35.58 -10.40
CA PRO A 25 11.77 35.70 -11.09
C PRO A 25 11.56 37.11 -11.58
N PRO A 26 10.82 37.33 -12.68
CA PRO A 26 10.53 38.66 -13.21
C PRO A 26 9.72 39.47 -12.20
N ASP A 27 10.14 40.73 -12.08
CA ASP A 27 9.57 41.77 -11.23
C ASP A 27 8.18 42.18 -11.76
N GLU A 28 7.13 41.61 -11.21
CA GLU A 28 5.74 42.10 -11.41
C GLU A 28 5.36 43.08 -10.29
N THR A 29 6.00 44.24 -10.30
CA THR A 29 5.47 45.43 -9.60
C THR A 29 4.94 46.42 -10.63
N ARG A 30 3.59 46.46 -10.71
CA ARG A 30 2.81 47.72 -10.82
C ARG A 30 1.41 47.46 -11.38
N ARG A 31 0.42 47.40 -10.49
CA ARG A 31 -0.85 48.12 -10.66
C ARG A 31 -1.66 48.10 -9.36
N GLY A 32 -1.89 49.32 -8.85
CA GLY A 32 -3.15 49.77 -8.21
C GLY A 32 -3.29 49.55 -6.71
N GLY A 33 -2.83 50.44 -5.91
CA GLY A 33 -3.49 51.15 -4.82
C GLY A 33 -4.26 50.43 -3.73
N GLY A 34 -3.75 50.39 -2.50
CA GLY A 34 -4.57 50.31 -1.31
C GLY A 34 -3.98 49.47 -0.16
N ARG A 35 -3.36 50.16 0.82
CA ARG A 35 -2.83 49.71 2.11
C ARG A 35 -1.52 48.95 2.09
N LEU A 36 -0.49 49.61 2.54
CA LEU A 36 0.78 49.05 3.03
C LEU A 36 0.50 48.13 4.26
N GLY A 37 0.19 46.89 4.03
CA GLY A 37 0.35 45.82 5.00
C GLY A 37 1.79 45.33 4.93
N GLY A 38 2.51 45.28 6.02
CA GLY A 38 3.87 44.69 6.09
C GLY A 38 3.83 43.26 5.56
N VAL A 39 4.88 42.87 4.80
CA VAL A 39 5.02 41.48 4.29
C VAL A 39 5.09 40.54 5.50
N THR A 40 4.03 39.80 5.77
CA THR A 40 3.97 38.83 6.86
C THR A 40 4.92 37.66 6.53
N THR A 41 5.91 37.44 7.38
CA THR A 41 6.86 36.34 7.16
C THR A 41 6.26 34.98 7.51
N PRO A 42 6.75 33.85 6.91
CA PRO A 42 6.29 32.52 7.28
C PRO A 42 6.33 32.23 8.77
N GLY A 43 7.36 32.72 9.49
CA GLY A 43 7.49 32.55 10.93
C GLY A 43 6.49 33.37 11.74
N GLU A 44 5.96 34.47 11.21
CA GLU A 44 4.88 35.24 11.83
C GLU A 44 3.55 34.52 11.68
N VAL A 45 3.27 33.95 10.52
CA VAL A 45 2.08 33.11 10.28
C VAL A 45 2.08 31.92 11.22
N GLU A 46 3.20 31.20 11.31
CA GLU A 46 3.34 30.06 12.24
C GLU A 46 3.08 30.45 13.69
N ARG A 47 3.69 31.56 14.18
CA ARG A 47 3.49 32.02 15.55
C ARG A 47 2.05 32.41 15.83
N THR A 48 1.39 33.07 14.88
CA THR A 48 -0.01 33.49 15.03
C THR A 48 -0.93 32.28 15.04
N LEU A 49 -0.74 31.32 14.14
CA LEU A 49 -1.47 30.05 14.15
C LEU A 49 -1.29 29.29 15.48
N ARG A 50 -0.05 29.14 15.95
CA ARG A 50 0.23 28.48 17.24
C ARG A 50 -0.41 29.18 18.44
N ALA A 51 -0.60 30.49 18.38
CA ALA A 51 -1.22 31.25 19.45
C ALA A 51 -2.75 31.17 19.45
N GLN A 52 -3.38 30.92 18.30
CA GLN A 52 -4.83 30.94 18.16
C GLN A 52 -5.47 29.56 18.09
N LEU A 53 -4.72 28.51 17.68
CA LEU A 53 -5.25 27.18 17.50
C LEU A 53 -4.91 26.27 18.70
N ARG A 54 -5.84 25.37 19.00
CA ARG A 54 -5.63 24.24 19.94
C ARG A 54 -5.01 23.03 19.24
N GLY A 55 -5.14 22.98 17.93
CA GLY A 55 -4.58 21.94 17.06
C GLY A 55 -3.08 22.06 16.87
N GLU A 56 -2.54 21.17 16.07
CA GLU A 56 -1.11 21.13 15.80
C GLU A 56 -0.75 22.05 14.65
N VAL A 57 0.35 22.77 14.80
CA VAL A 57 0.93 23.66 13.79
C VAL A 57 2.39 23.29 13.62
N ASP A 58 2.78 22.85 12.41
CA ASP A 58 4.15 22.41 12.13
C ASP A 58 4.61 22.91 10.75
N PHE A 59 5.60 23.80 10.77
CA PHE A 59 6.25 24.35 9.59
C PHE A 59 7.64 23.71 9.33
N GLY A 60 7.98 22.66 10.10
CA GLY A 60 9.23 21.93 9.98
C GLY A 60 9.36 21.16 8.67
N ALA A 61 10.59 20.79 8.35
CA ALA A 61 10.93 20.08 7.13
C ALA A 61 10.19 18.74 6.99
N ALA A 62 10.09 17.97 8.08
CA ALA A 62 9.41 16.67 8.06
C ALA A 62 7.92 16.81 7.74
N ALA A 63 7.19 17.69 8.42
CA ALA A 63 5.74 17.89 8.21
C ALA A 63 5.46 18.34 6.77
N ARG A 64 6.23 19.32 6.27
CA ARG A 64 6.12 19.82 4.90
C ARG A 64 6.40 18.73 3.88
N ALA A 65 7.48 17.96 4.06
CA ALA A 65 7.87 16.86 3.17
C ALA A 65 6.77 15.80 3.03
N LEU A 66 6.04 15.50 4.09
CA LEU A 66 4.98 14.49 4.09
C LEU A 66 3.77 14.88 3.25
N VAL A 67 3.58 16.15 2.92
CA VAL A 67 2.41 16.65 2.19
C VAL A 67 2.73 17.33 0.85
N THR A 68 4.00 17.37 0.42
CA THR A 68 4.42 17.90 -0.89
C THR A 68 3.73 17.23 -2.07
N MET A 69 3.28 15.97 -1.90
CA MET A 69 2.66 15.14 -2.94
C MET A 69 1.36 14.50 -2.42
N ASP A 70 0.46 14.23 -3.32
CA ASP A 70 -0.65 13.27 -3.14
C ASP A 70 -0.33 11.96 -3.89
N ALA A 71 -1.28 11.35 -4.59
CA ALA A 71 -1.02 10.16 -5.43
C ALA A 71 -0.86 10.52 -6.92
N SER A 72 -0.77 11.81 -7.25
CA SER A 72 -0.59 12.32 -8.60
C SER A 72 0.88 12.43 -9.02
N ASN A 73 1.11 12.99 -10.19
CA ASN A 73 2.42 13.31 -10.72
C ASN A 73 2.99 14.65 -10.20
N TYR A 74 2.26 15.37 -9.35
CA TYR A 74 2.58 16.74 -8.95
C TYR A 74 3.24 16.81 -7.59
N ARG A 75 4.14 17.80 -7.45
CA ARG A 75 4.83 18.16 -6.22
C ARG A 75 4.73 19.65 -6.01
N ARG A 76 4.17 20.07 -4.88
CA ARG A 76 4.14 21.47 -4.45
C ARG A 76 4.62 21.56 -3.00
N VAL A 77 5.56 22.43 -2.70
CA VAL A 77 6.11 22.59 -1.36
C VAL A 77 5.22 23.53 -0.55
N PRO A 78 4.55 23.06 0.50
CA PRO A 78 3.72 23.92 1.33
C PRO A 78 4.54 24.80 2.25
N LEU A 79 3.90 25.87 2.73
CA LEU A 79 4.46 26.74 3.75
C LEU A 79 4.54 26.03 5.11
N GLY A 80 3.48 25.33 5.47
CA GLY A 80 3.35 24.56 6.71
C GLY A 80 2.13 23.67 6.71
N VAL A 81 1.97 22.90 7.79
CA VAL A 81 0.84 21.98 8.01
C VAL A 81 0.15 22.35 9.31
N VAL A 82 -1.18 22.36 9.29
CA VAL A 82 -2.03 22.55 10.47
C VAL A 82 -2.97 21.36 10.56
N ALA A 83 -3.05 20.74 11.74
CA ALA A 83 -4.04 19.70 12.05
C ALA A 83 -5.05 20.29 13.07
N PRO A 84 -6.19 20.83 12.58
CA PRO A 84 -7.20 21.44 13.43
C PRO A 84 -7.92 20.38 14.28
N ARG A 85 -8.30 20.74 15.52
CA ARG A 85 -9.05 19.84 16.40
C ARG A 85 -10.55 19.83 16.11
N ASP A 86 -11.08 20.96 15.67
CA ASP A 86 -12.50 21.15 15.42
C ASP A 86 -12.76 22.31 14.44
N ALA A 87 -14.01 22.64 14.24
CA ALA A 87 -14.46 23.71 13.34
C ALA A 87 -13.93 25.10 13.75
N ASP A 88 -13.79 25.37 15.05
CA ASP A 88 -13.30 26.66 15.56
C ASP A 88 -11.82 26.84 15.16
N ASP A 89 -11.02 25.79 15.26
CA ASP A 89 -9.64 25.80 14.79
C ASP A 89 -9.52 26.01 13.28
N VAL A 90 -10.44 25.41 12.50
CA VAL A 90 -10.51 25.61 11.04
C VAL A 90 -10.82 27.08 10.74
N GLU A 91 -11.83 27.66 11.40
CA GLU A 91 -12.21 29.06 11.23
C GLU A 91 -11.06 30.00 11.58
N ALA A 92 -10.39 29.78 12.72
CA ALA A 92 -9.26 30.58 13.15
C ALA A 92 -8.09 30.47 12.16
N ALA A 93 -7.78 29.25 11.67
CA ALA A 93 -6.70 29.04 10.69
C ALA A 93 -6.98 29.77 9.39
N LEU A 94 -8.21 29.70 8.86
CA LEU A 94 -8.63 30.36 7.64
C LEU A 94 -8.58 31.90 7.77
N ARG A 95 -8.94 32.42 8.95
CA ARG A 95 -8.86 33.86 9.23
C ARG A 95 -7.41 34.34 9.27
N VAL A 96 -6.54 33.64 10.01
CA VAL A 96 -5.11 33.99 10.07
C VAL A 96 -4.47 33.93 8.69
N CYS A 97 -4.78 32.91 7.90
CA CYS A 97 -4.25 32.78 6.54
C CYS A 97 -4.76 33.89 5.62
N ALA A 98 -6.05 34.27 5.74
CA ALA A 98 -6.63 35.35 4.95
C ALA A 98 -6.01 36.70 5.28
N ASP A 99 -5.86 37.01 6.58
CA ASP A 99 -5.20 38.25 7.03
C ASP A 99 -3.75 38.37 6.54
N ALA A 100 -3.08 37.22 6.40
CA ALA A 100 -1.72 37.13 5.90
C ALA A 100 -1.61 37.01 4.37
N GLY A 101 -2.73 36.84 3.65
CA GLY A 101 -2.76 36.57 2.21
C GLY A 101 -2.13 35.23 1.82
N VAL A 102 -2.17 34.23 2.73
CA VAL A 102 -1.57 32.89 2.55
C VAL A 102 -2.65 31.91 2.07
N PRO A 103 -2.45 31.23 0.92
CA PRO A 103 -3.39 30.21 0.46
C PRO A 103 -3.55 29.03 1.42
N VAL A 104 -4.70 28.39 1.35
CA VAL A 104 -5.02 27.21 2.16
C VAL A 104 -5.46 26.05 1.28
N VAL A 105 -4.98 24.84 1.60
CA VAL A 105 -5.33 23.58 0.93
C VAL A 105 -5.91 22.62 1.97
N PRO A 106 -7.23 22.34 1.94
CA PRO A 106 -7.79 21.29 2.76
C PRO A 106 -7.36 19.91 2.26
N ARG A 107 -6.97 19.02 3.20
CA ARG A 107 -6.43 17.72 2.86
C ARG A 107 -7.06 16.61 3.69
N GLY A 108 -7.59 15.60 3.01
CA GLY A 108 -8.00 14.34 3.58
C GLY A 108 -6.90 13.27 3.50
N GLY A 109 -7.22 12.06 3.06
CA GLY A 109 -6.28 10.92 2.97
C GLY A 109 -5.08 11.11 2.04
N GLY A 110 -5.09 12.18 1.22
CA GLY A 110 -4.03 12.45 0.22
C GLY A 110 -3.90 11.35 -0.80
N THR A 111 -5.04 10.79 -1.22
CA THR A 111 -5.17 9.70 -2.21
C THR A 111 -5.52 10.21 -3.60
N SER A 112 -5.75 11.51 -3.75
CA SER A 112 -6.05 12.15 -5.04
C SER A 112 -4.93 11.92 -6.05
N ILE A 113 -5.31 11.68 -7.31
CA ILE A 113 -4.38 11.40 -8.41
C ILE A 113 -4.31 12.53 -9.45
N ALA A 114 -4.99 13.65 -9.20
CA ALA A 114 -5.01 14.81 -10.09
C ALA A 114 -4.28 16.05 -9.54
N GLY A 115 -3.76 15.99 -8.29
CA GLY A 115 -2.92 17.05 -7.71
C GLY A 115 -3.63 18.04 -6.81
N GLN A 116 -4.96 17.97 -6.68
CA GLN A 116 -5.76 18.94 -5.91
C GLN A 116 -5.51 18.89 -4.39
N ALA A 117 -4.89 17.84 -3.87
CA ALA A 117 -4.52 17.77 -2.46
C ALA A 117 -3.09 18.25 -2.16
N THR A 118 -2.50 19.07 -3.05
CA THR A 118 -1.17 19.69 -2.91
C THR A 118 -1.24 21.19 -3.10
N GLY A 119 -0.37 21.95 -2.45
CA GLY A 119 -0.32 23.41 -2.64
C GLY A 119 0.87 24.06 -1.95
N THR A 120 1.06 25.35 -2.20
CA THR A 120 2.20 26.14 -1.71
C THR A 120 1.89 26.89 -0.41
N GLY A 121 0.60 26.96 -0.02
CA GLY A 121 0.15 27.62 1.20
C GLY A 121 0.18 26.73 2.44
N VAL A 122 -0.70 26.98 3.39
CA VAL A 122 -0.92 26.14 4.56
C VAL A 122 -1.80 24.96 4.19
N VAL A 123 -1.35 23.74 4.47
CA VAL A 123 -2.15 22.50 4.32
C VAL A 123 -2.91 22.25 5.62
N LEU A 124 -4.25 22.14 5.56
CA LEU A 124 -5.08 21.72 6.67
C LEU A 124 -5.29 20.20 6.62
N ASP A 125 -4.58 19.45 7.47
CA ASP A 125 -4.76 17.99 7.59
C ASP A 125 -5.95 17.69 8.51
N LEU A 126 -7.08 17.36 7.91
CA LEU A 126 -8.33 17.05 8.63
C LEU A 126 -8.37 15.62 9.16
N THR A 127 -7.39 14.77 8.83
CA THR A 127 -7.43 13.33 9.19
C THR A 127 -7.04 13.04 10.62
N ARG A 128 -6.31 13.95 11.27
CA ARG A 128 -5.67 13.70 12.56
C ARG A 128 -6.66 13.77 13.74
N HIS A 129 -7.51 14.78 13.76
CA HIS A 129 -8.43 15.04 14.87
C HIS A 129 -9.91 15.11 14.45
N MET A 130 -10.21 15.58 13.24
CA MET A 130 -11.58 15.74 12.76
C MET A 130 -12.06 14.48 12.00
N ASN A 131 -12.04 13.33 12.65
CA ASN A 131 -12.27 12.01 12.04
C ASN A 131 -13.34 11.17 12.76
N ALA A 132 -14.25 11.80 13.47
CA ALA A 132 -15.30 11.14 14.23
C ALA A 132 -16.55 10.86 13.39
N LEU A 133 -17.24 9.75 13.69
CA LEU A 133 -18.64 9.52 13.40
C LEU A 133 -19.44 10.13 14.55
N LEU A 134 -20.18 11.21 14.28
CA LEU A 134 -20.84 11.98 15.33
C LEU A 134 -22.19 11.36 15.73
N SER A 135 -22.98 10.91 14.74
CA SER A 135 -24.23 10.19 15.00
C SER A 135 -24.65 9.33 13.82
N VAL A 136 -25.50 8.34 14.10
CA VAL A 136 -26.19 7.50 13.11
C VAL A 136 -27.67 7.48 13.44
N ASP A 137 -28.51 7.72 12.46
CA ASP A 137 -29.96 7.50 12.53
C ASP A 137 -30.35 6.40 11.53
N PRO A 138 -30.49 5.14 11.99
CA PRO A 138 -30.84 4.03 11.11
C PRO A 138 -32.25 4.15 10.51
N ALA A 139 -33.20 4.81 11.20
CA ALA A 139 -34.56 4.98 10.73
C ALA A 139 -34.65 6.02 9.59
N ALA A 140 -33.93 7.15 9.75
CA ALA A 140 -33.77 8.14 8.68
C ALA A 140 -32.74 7.72 7.63
N ARG A 141 -31.94 6.66 7.88
CA ARG A 141 -30.83 6.22 7.03
C ARG A 141 -29.84 7.34 6.78
N THR A 142 -29.43 8.02 7.84
CA THR A 142 -28.43 9.10 7.78
C THR A 142 -27.33 8.92 8.81
N ALA A 143 -26.20 9.54 8.55
CA ALA A 143 -25.11 9.67 9.51
C ALA A 143 -24.55 11.08 9.45
N VAL A 144 -24.11 11.59 10.61
CA VAL A 144 -23.39 12.85 10.73
C VAL A 144 -21.91 12.54 10.94
N VAL A 145 -21.07 13.09 10.09
CA VAL A 145 -19.65 12.71 10.02
C VAL A 145 -18.74 13.94 9.97
N GLN A 146 -17.55 13.80 10.54
CA GLN A 146 -16.47 14.75 10.35
C GLN A 146 -15.67 14.43 9.06
N PRO A 147 -15.03 15.42 8.42
CA PRO A 147 -14.41 15.28 7.10
C PRO A 147 -13.24 14.32 7.04
N GLY A 148 -12.51 14.13 8.13
CA GLY A 148 -11.38 13.21 8.23
C GLY A 148 -11.76 11.75 8.48
N LEU A 149 -13.03 11.43 8.66
CA LEU A 149 -13.50 10.05 8.88
C LEU A 149 -13.21 9.20 7.64
N VAL A 150 -12.51 8.07 7.84
CA VAL A 150 -12.24 7.10 6.77
C VAL A 150 -13.53 6.35 6.43
N LEU A 151 -13.79 6.16 5.14
CA LEU A 151 -15.02 5.55 4.64
C LEU A 151 -15.32 4.19 5.28
N ASP A 152 -14.34 3.29 5.36
CA ASP A 152 -14.57 1.95 5.96
C ASP A 152 -14.97 2.02 7.43
N ARG A 153 -14.51 3.02 8.19
CA ARG A 153 -14.97 3.21 9.57
C ARG A 153 -16.45 3.54 9.67
N LEU A 154 -16.95 4.37 8.74
CA LEU A 154 -18.41 4.62 8.63
C LEU A 154 -19.13 3.32 8.27
N ARG A 155 -18.66 2.62 7.21
CA ARG A 155 -19.30 1.39 6.73
C ARG A 155 -19.35 0.29 7.81
N ASP A 156 -18.26 0.10 8.56
CA ASP A 156 -18.21 -0.87 9.65
C ASP A 156 -19.17 -0.49 10.81
N ALA A 157 -19.28 0.80 11.13
CA ALA A 157 -20.16 1.28 12.19
C ALA A 157 -21.64 1.13 11.86
N VAL A 158 -22.03 1.28 10.57
CA VAL A 158 -23.44 1.18 10.16
C VAL A 158 -23.86 -0.21 9.71
N ARG A 159 -22.92 -1.11 9.44
CA ARG A 159 -23.15 -2.51 9.03
C ARG A 159 -24.07 -3.30 9.98
N PRO A 160 -23.99 -3.19 11.32
CA PRO A 160 -24.91 -3.87 12.23
C PRO A 160 -26.37 -3.49 12.04
N HIS A 161 -26.65 -2.36 11.37
CA HIS A 161 -27.98 -1.90 11.02
C HIS A 161 -28.43 -2.35 9.61
N GLY A 162 -27.65 -3.16 8.92
CA GLY A 162 -27.91 -3.57 7.53
C GLY A 162 -27.68 -2.42 6.51
N LEU A 163 -26.92 -1.40 6.90
CA LEU A 163 -26.68 -0.20 6.09
C LEU A 163 -25.23 -0.07 5.65
N THR A 164 -25.02 0.72 4.60
CA THR A 164 -23.68 1.15 4.15
C THR A 164 -23.76 2.57 3.56
N PHE A 165 -22.60 3.19 3.33
CA PHE A 165 -22.51 4.37 2.46
C PHE A 165 -22.31 3.90 1.03
N GLY A 166 -23.14 4.38 0.10
CA GLY A 166 -23.21 3.86 -1.27
C GLY A 166 -21.91 3.98 -2.07
N PRO A 167 -21.33 5.19 -2.25
CA PRO A 167 -20.10 5.39 -2.99
C PRO A 167 -18.92 4.66 -2.35
N ASP A 168 -18.14 3.92 -3.16
CA ASP A 168 -17.08 3.05 -2.67
C ASP A 168 -15.81 3.04 -3.55
N PRO A 169 -15.11 4.17 -3.64
CA PRO A 169 -13.89 4.23 -4.42
C PRO A 169 -12.87 3.19 -3.96
N SER A 170 -12.00 2.74 -4.84
CA SER A 170 -10.95 1.72 -4.56
C SER A 170 -10.02 2.09 -3.39
N THR A 171 -10.09 3.32 -2.93
CA THR A 171 -9.38 3.85 -1.77
C THR A 171 -10.19 3.81 -0.47
N HIS A 172 -11.35 3.16 -0.43
CA HIS A 172 -12.33 3.15 0.68
C HIS A 172 -11.69 2.93 2.06
N SER A 173 -10.67 2.08 2.16
CA SER A 173 -9.98 1.76 3.42
C SER A 173 -9.08 2.90 3.96
N ARG A 174 -8.94 4.03 3.23
CA ARG A 174 -8.01 5.11 3.56
C ARG A 174 -8.40 6.49 3.05
N CYS A 175 -9.36 6.62 2.12
CA CYS A 175 -9.95 7.90 1.75
C CYS A 175 -10.86 8.40 2.88
N THR A 176 -11.12 9.71 2.91
CA THR A 176 -11.95 10.34 3.93
C THR A 176 -13.19 10.95 3.32
N LEU A 177 -14.29 11.05 4.12
CA LEU A 177 -15.56 11.59 3.64
C LEU A 177 -15.42 13.01 3.08
N GLY A 178 -14.64 13.89 3.75
CA GLY A 178 -14.37 15.24 3.23
C GLY A 178 -13.59 15.23 1.90
N GLY A 179 -12.65 14.28 1.71
CA GLY A 179 -11.96 14.10 0.44
C GLY A 179 -12.90 13.58 -0.66
N MET A 180 -13.81 12.66 -0.32
CA MET A 180 -14.84 12.18 -1.25
C MET A 180 -15.81 13.29 -1.66
N ILE A 181 -16.23 14.14 -0.73
CA ILE A 181 -17.09 15.31 -0.99
C ILE A 181 -16.34 16.29 -1.90
N GLY A 182 -15.08 16.59 -1.60
CA GLY A 182 -14.25 17.49 -2.39
C GLY A 182 -14.08 17.06 -3.85
N ASN A 183 -13.99 15.76 -4.11
CA ASN A 183 -13.84 15.22 -5.47
C ASN A 183 -15.15 14.77 -6.11
N ASN A 184 -16.24 14.71 -5.39
CA ASN A 184 -17.46 14.00 -5.77
C ASN A 184 -17.13 12.54 -6.17
N ALA A 185 -16.35 11.85 -5.32
CA ALA A 185 -15.89 10.48 -5.58
C ALA A 185 -17.06 9.50 -5.72
N CYS A 186 -16.88 8.47 -6.52
CA CYS A 186 -17.92 7.51 -6.89
C CYS A 186 -17.56 6.08 -6.42
N GLY A 187 -16.98 5.27 -7.29
CA GLY A 187 -16.66 3.86 -7.04
C GLY A 187 -17.52 2.91 -7.85
N ALA A 188 -17.36 1.61 -7.59
CA ALA A 188 -18.01 0.56 -8.36
C ALA A 188 -19.53 0.53 -8.23
N HIS A 189 -20.04 0.85 -7.03
CA HIS A 189 -21.47 0.79 -6.72
C HIS A 189 -22.25 2.07 -7.06
N SER A 190 -21.61 3.09 -7.65
CA SER A 190 -22.31 4.31 -8.00
C SER A 190 -23.37 4.12 -9.08
N VAL A 191 -23.26 3.09 -9.90
CA VAL A 191 -24.30 2.71 -10.88
C VAL A 191 -25.65 2.42 -10.20
N ALA A 192 -25.64 1.87 -8.98
CA ALA A 192 -26.83 1.58 -8.22
C ALA A 192 -27.20 2.68 -7.21
N TRP A 193 -26.20 3.32 -6.60
CA TRP A 193 -26.41 4.17 -5.43
C TRP A 193 -26.03 5.63 -5.63
N GLY A 194 -25.59 6.00 -6.84
CA GLY A 194 -25.18 7.36 -7.18
C GLY A 194 -23.80 7.76 -6.67
N THR A 195 -23.43 8.99 -6.93
CA THR A 195 -22.15 9.60 -6.54
C THR A 195 -22.18 10.08 -5.10
N THR A 196 -21.05 10.58 -4.59
CA THR A 196 -20.98 11.22 -3.26
C THR A 196 -21.96 12.39 -3.15
N ALA A 197 -22.09 13.24 -4.18
CA ALA A 197 -23.02 14.37 -4.19
C ALA A 197 -24.50 13.93 -4.07
N ASP A 198 -24.86 12.77 -4.63
CA ASP A 198 -26.21 12.20 -4.50
C ASP A 198 -26.50 11.67 -3.09
N ASN A 199 -25.45 11.39 -2.32
CA ASN A 199 -25.53 10.84 -0.97
C ASN A 199 -25.16 11.84 0.14
N VAL A 200 -24.97 13.12 -0.20
CA VAL A 200 -24.78 14.22 0.75
C VAL A 200 -26.05 15.07 0.82
N THR A 201 -26.61 15.21 2.01
CA THR A 201 -27.85 15.99 2.23
C THR A 201 -27.60 17.37 2.78
N GLU A 202 -26.54 17.52 3.63
CA GLU A 202 -26.18 18.79 4.26
C GLU A 202 -24.69 18.87 4.53
N LEU A 203 -24.13 20.07 4.44
CA LEU A 203 -22.73 20.36 4.74
C LEU A 203 -22.61 21.57 5.66
N ALA A 204 -21.73 21.50 6.64
CA ALA A 204 -21.16 22.67 7.30
C ALA A 204 -19.81 22.99 6.63
N VAL A 205 -19.67 24.23 6.18
CA VAL A 205 -18.53 24.70 5.40
C VAL A 205 -17.99 25.99 6.00
N THR A 206 -16.69 26.13 6.10
CA THR A 206 -16.04 27.39 6.47
C THR A 206 -15.32 27.97 5.27
N ALA A 207 -15.68 29.21 4.88
CA ALA A 207 -15.09 29.93 3.77
C ALA A 207 -13.75 30.58 4.13
N TYR A 208 -12.95 30.98 3.14
CA TYR A 208 -11.72 31.72 3.36
C TYR A 208 -12.02 33.04 4.07
N GLY A 209 -11.31 33.31 5.16
CA GLY A 209 -11.59 34.46 6.04
C GLY A 209 -12.51 34.11 7.24
N GLY A 210 -13.00 32.86 7.34
CA GLY A 210 -13.68 32.36 8.54
C GLY A 210 -15.21 32.43 8.54
N GLY A 211 -15.88 32.74 7.42
CA GLY A 211 -17.36 32.70 7.35
C GLY A 211 -17.88 31.26 7.36
N SER A 212 -18.81 30.95 8.29
CA SER A 212 -19.41 29.62 8.40
C SER A 212 -20.76 29.54 7.69
N HIS A 213 -20.98 28.47 6.93
CA HIS A 213 -22.17 28.23 6.12
C HIS A 213 -22.71 26.83 6.41
N ARG A 214 -24.02 26.72 6.61
CA ARG A 214 -24.72 25.43 6.66
C ARG A 214 -25.63 25.31 5.46
N ILE A 215 -25.31 24.42 4.54
CA ILE A 215 -25.93 24.32 3.22
C ILE A 215 -26.56 22.95 3.01
N GLY A 216 -27.72 22.94 2.34
CA GLY A 216 -28.46 21.71 2.02
C GLY A 216 -29.30 21.89 0.76
N THR A 217 -30.60 21.70 0.87
CA THR A 217 -31.60 22.01 -0.16
C THR A 217 -32.12 23.43 0.02
N GLY A 218 -32.28 24.17 -1.06
CA GLY A 218 -32.66 25.58 -1.07
C GLY A 218 -31.46 26.51 -0.95
N TRP A 219 -31.76 27.81 -0.72
CA TRP A 219 -30.76 28.89 -0.66
C TRP A 219 -30.25 29.20 0.77
N ALA A 220 -30.78 28.51 1.77
CA ALA A 220 -30.32 28.72 3.14
C ALA A 220 -28.82 28.43 3.28
N GLY A 221 -28.10 29.38 3.89
CA GLY A 221 -26.63 29.25 4.07
C GLY A 221 -25.79 29.54 2.82
N ALA A 222 -26.42 29.92 1.70
CA ALA A 222 -25.68 30.36 0.51
C ALA A 222 -24.88 31.64 0.81
N PRO A 223 -23.67 31.82 0.24
CA PRO A 223 -22.99 33.11 0.32
C PRO A 223 -23.76 34.20 -0.43
N ASP A 224 -23.56 35.46 0.00
CA ASP A 224 -24.21 36.62 -0.61
C ASP A 224 -23.90 36.69 -2.12
N GLY A 225 -24.93 37.02 -2.91
CA GLY A 225 -24.82 37.13 -4.37
C GLY A 225 -24.92 35.83 -5.15
N LEU A 226 -24.83 34.66 -4.50
CA LEU A 226 -24.87 33.36 -5.21
C LEU A 226 -26.23 33.12 -5.88
N ARG A 227 -27.33 33.43 -5.19
CA ARG A 227 -28.69 33.27 -5.74
C ARG A 227 -28.86 34.13 -6.97
N GLU A 228 -28.42 35.38 -6.92
CA GLU A 228 -28.46 36.34 -8.01
C GLU A 228 -27.63 35.88 -9.21
N LEU A 229 -26.41 35.39 -8.94
CA LEU A 229 -25.54 34.82 -9.96
C LEU A 229 -26.24 33.68 -10.70
N VAL A 230 -26.78 32.71 -9.97
CA VAL A 230 -27.45 31.54 -10.56
C VAL A 230 -28.71 31.93 -11.31
N THR A 231 -29.58 32.80 -10.73
CA THR A 231 -30.81 33.21 -11.36
C THR A 231 -30.57 34.03 -12.64
N GLY A 232 -29.49 34.79 -12.69
CA GLY A 232 -29.05 35.50 -13.90
C GLY A 232 -28.54 34.59 -15.03
N HIS A 233 -28.20 33.32 -14.72
CA HIS A 233 -27.55 32.38 -15.67
C HIS A 233 -28.35 31.09 -15.90
N LEU A 234 -29.65 31.03 -15.55
CA LEU A 234 -30.46 29.80 -15.68
C LEU A 234 -30.48 29.22 -17.11
N GLY A 235 -30.50 30.08 -18.11
CA GLY A 235 -30.42 29.66 -19.52
C GLY A 235 -29.11 28.94 -19.82
N LEU A 236 -28.00 29.53 -19.40
CA LEU A 236 -26.67 28.98 -19.60
C LEU A 236 -26.48 27.63 -18.86
N LEU A 237 -27.00 27.53 -17.63
CA LEU A 237 -26.95 26.27 -16.86
C LEU A 237 -27.74 25.13 -17.52
N ARG A 238 -28.84 25.44 -18.23
CA ARG A 238 -29.62 24.41 -18.96
C ARG A 238 -28.99 23.95 -20.26
N THR A 239 -28.29 24.84 -20.95
CA THR A 239 -27.82 24.58 -22.33
C THR A 239 -26.32 24.47 -22.46
N GLY A 240 -25.54 25.04 -21.54
CA GLY A 240 -24.08 25.08 -21.59
C GLY A 240 -23.43 23.91 -20.85
N MET A 241 -24.19 23.23 -20.00
CA MET A 241 -23.69 22.02 -19.35
C MET A 241 -23.84 20.82 -20.29
N PRO A 242 -22.82 19.96 -20.48
CA PRO A 242 -22.93 18.76 -21.29
C PRO A 242 -24.11 17.87 -20.88
N PRO A 243 -24.74 17.11 -21.80
CA PRO A 243 -25.84 16.21 -21.47
C PRO A 243 -25.50 15.31 -20.29
N GLY A 244 -26.42 15.16 -19.36
CA GLY A 244 -26.16 14.46 -18.11
C GLY A 244 -26.03 12.96 -18.28
N PHE A 245 -24.93 12.41 -17.80
CA PHE A 245 -24.77 11.03 -17.40
C PHE A 245 -24.11 11.02 -16.00
N SER A 246 -24.15 9.90 -15.28
CA SER A 246 -23.79 9.83 -13.86
C SER A 246 -22.37 10.33 -13.53
N ARG A 247 -21.45 10.11 -14.45
CA ARG A 247 -20.01 10.40 -14.27
C ARG A 247 -19.55 11.74 -14.86
N ARG A 248 -20.40 12.75 -14.96
CA ARG A 248 -20.03 14.12 -15.37
C ARG A 248 -19.47 14.91 -14.18
N ILE A 249 -18.21 14.73 -13.87
CA ILE A 249 -17.60 15.29 -12.64
C ILE A 249 -16.77 16.56 -12.93
N SER A 250 -16.22 16.72 -14.14
CA SER A 250 -15.29 17.81 -14.49
C SER A 250 -15.85 19.21 -14.23
N GLY A 251 -15.01 20.12 -13.78
CA GLY A 251 -15.34 21.48 -13.42
C GLY A 251 -16.22 21.52 -12.17
N TYR A 252 -17.05 22.56 -12.07
CA TYR A 252 -18.16 22.54 -11.12
C TYR A 252 -19.37 21.83 -11.76
N GLY A 253 -19.16 20.55 -12.12
CA GLY A 253 -20.12 19.75 -12.88
C GLY A 253 -21.50 19.61 -12.24
N GLY A 254 -21.60 19.79 -10.91
CA GLY A 254 -22.83 19.78 -10.13
C GLY A 254 -23.58 21.11 -10.09
N LEU A 255 -23.11 22.17 -10.75
CA LEU A 255 -23.72 23.52 -10.65
C LEU A 255 -25.14 23.57 -11.19
N ASP A 256 -25.53 22.74 -12.14
CA ASP A 256 -26.88 22.61 -12.64
C ASP A 256 -27.88 22.00 -11.61
N ALA A 257 -27.38 21.46 -10.48
CA ALA A 257 -28.26 21.08 -9.37
C ALA A 257 -28.93 22.29 -8.68
N LEU A 258 -28.45 23.52 -8.96
CA LEU A 258 -29.05 24.76 -8.47
C LEU A 258 -30.23 25.25 -9.34
N LEU A 259 -30.57 24.58 -10.43
CA LEU A 259 -31.74 24.86 -11.23
C LEU A 259 -33.01 24.67 -10.40
N PRO A 260 -34.02 25.59 -10.51
CA PRO A 260 -35.27 25.47 -9.75
C PRO A 260 -36.00 24.14 -9.94
N GLU A 261 -36.00 23.61 -11.17
CA GLU A 261 -36.60 22.32 -11.53
C GLU A 261 -35.87 21.12 -10.92
N ARG A 262 -34.67 21.31 -10.42
CA ARG A 262 -33.88 20.29 -9.69
C ARG A 262 -33.90 20.47 -8.17
N GLY A 263 -34.71 21.46 -7.68
CA GLY A 263 -34.94 21.69 -6.25
C GLY A 263 -33.83 22.47 -5.54
N VAL A 264 -32.91 23.14 -6.30
CA VAL A 264 -31.85 23.98 -5.71
C VAL A 264 -31.02 23.17 -4.66
N ARG A 265 -30.31 22.17 -5.06
CA ARG A 265 -29.52 21.32 -4.15
C ARG A 265 -28.10 21.91 -3.94
N LEU A 266 -27.97 22.83 -2.96
CA LEU A 266 -26.76 23.62 -2.76
C LEU A 266 -25.58 22.72 -2.24
N ALA A 267 -25.85 21.78 -1.33
CA ALA A 267 -24.86 20.84 -0.87
C ALA A 267 -24.32 19.96 -2.01
N HIS A 268 -25.21 19.52 -2.91
CA HIS A 268 -24.82 18.77 -4.10
C HIS A 268 -23.92 19.60 -5.04
N ALA A 269 -24.27 20.87 -5.29
CA ALA A 269 -23.48 21.76 -6.14
C ALA A 269 -22.10 22.11 -5.55
N PHE A 270 -21.94 22.01 -4.22
CA PHE A 270 -20.67 22.19 -3.53
C PHE A 270 -19.74 20.98 -3.68
N CYS A 271 -20.29 19.77 -3.81
CA CYS A 271 -19.49 18.55 -4.02
C CYS A 271 -18.72 18.63 -5.34
N GLY A 272 -17.51 18.11 -5.37
CA GLY A 272 -16.61 18.23 -6.52
C GLY A 272 -15.88 19.57 -6.61
N SER A 273 -15.92 20.38 -5.54
CA SER A 273 -15.25 21.68 -5.50
C SER A 273 -13.73 21.60 -5.32
N GLU A 274 -13.16 20.43 -5.07
CA GLU A 274 -11.71 20.19 -4.89
C GLU A 274 -11.05 21.13 -3.85
N GLY A 275 -11.83 21.52 -2.81
CA GLY A 275 -11.35 22.43 -1.78
C GLY A 275 -11.17 23.88 -2.24
N THR A 276 -11.71 24.26 -3.40
CA THR A 276 -11.57 25.63 -3.94
C THR A 276 -12.61 26.60 -3.41
N LEU A 277 -13.69 26.13 -2.81
CA LEU A 277 -14.81 26.97 -2.32
C LEU A 277 -14.78 27.19 -0.81
N GLY A 278 -14.21 26.26 -0.05
CA GLY A 278 -14.16 26.30 1.40
C GLY A 278 -13.73 24.97 1.99
N VAL A 279 -13.73 24.88 3.32
CA VAL A 279 -13.37 23.68 4.09
C VAL A 279 -14.63 23.07 4.68
N VAL A 280 -14.93 21.82 4.34
CA VAL A 280 -16.00 21.05 4.98
C VAL A 280 -15.58 20.71 6.40
N THR A 281 -16.41 21.01 7.40
CA THR A 281 -16.19 20.72 8.81
C THR A 281 -17.12 19.64 9.36
N GLU A 282 -18.31 19.47 8.75
CA GLU A 282 -19.29 18.43 9.07
C GLU A 282 -20.11 18.10 7.81
N ALA A 283 -20.56 16.86 7.68
CA ALA A 283 -21.47 16.44 6.63
C ALA A 283 -22.58 15.53 7.18
N VAL A 284 -23.80 15.69 6.66
CA VAL A 284 -24.88 14.73 6.82
C VAL A 284 -24.95 13.90 5.55
N VAL A 285 -24.73 12.59 5.69
CA VAL A 285 -24.69 11.65 4.58
C VAL A 285 -25.87 10.67 4.64
N ARG A 286 -26.39 10.31 3.48
CA ARG A 286 -27.44 9.30 3.31
C ARG A 286 -26.80 7.91 3.26
N LEU A 287 -27.43 6.95 3.94
CA LEU A 287 -27.04 5.54 3.93
C LEU A 287 -28.01 4.74 3.05
N VAL A 288 -27.51 3.63 2.50
CA VAL A 288 -28.27 2.69 1.66
C VAL A 288 -28.31 1.31 2.30
N GLU A 289 -29.33 0.52 1.97
CA GLU A 289 -29.47 -0.85 2.46
C GLU A 289 -28.45 -1.77 1.77
N LEU A 290 -27.84 -2.67 2.55
CA LEU A 290 -27.01 -3.73 2.03
C LEU A 290 -27.90 -4.87 1.51
N PRO A 291 -27.68 -5.37 0.28
CA PRO A 291 -28.34 -6.57 -0.19
C PRO A 291 -27.93 -7.78 0.70
N PRO A 292 -28.91 -8.60 1.11
CA PRO A 292 -28.65 -9.70 2.05
C PRO A 292 -27.81 -10.83 1.46
N ALA A 293 -27.89 -11.05 0.17
CA ALA A 293 -27.24 -12.18 -0.51
C ALA A 293 -26.81 -11.83 -1.95
N PRO A 294 -25.88 -10.87 -2.12
CA PRO A 294 -25.43 -10.49 -3.45
C PRO A 294 -24.76 -11.65 -4.17
N ALA A 295 -24.91 -11.70 -5.48
CA ALA A 295 -24.28 -12.69 -6.35
C ALA A 295 -23.50 -12.02 -7.47
N LEU A 296 -22.36 -12.60 -7.83
CA LEU A 296 -21.47 -12.07 -8.86
C LEU A 296 -21.62 -12.90 -10.14
N ALA A 297 -21.98 -12.25 -11.25
CA ALA A 297 -21.82 -12.80 -12.58
C ALA A 297 -20.48 -12.30 -13.17
N VAL A 298 -19.66 -13.19 -13.71
CA VAL A 298 -18.46 -12.86 -14.46
C VAL A 298 -18.65 -13.28 -15.90
N LEU A 299 -18.53 -12.35 -16.83
CA LEU A 299 -18.80 -12.54 -18.25
C LEU A 299 -17.49 -12.37 -19.03
N GLY A 300 -17.13 -13.34 -19.88
CA GLY A 300 -15.92 -13.31 -20.70
C GLY A 300 -16.17 -12.81 -22.13
N TYR A 301 -15.30 -11.95 -22.62
CA TYR A 301 -15.37 -11.34 -23.95
C TYR A 301 -14.04 -11.47 -24.71
N ALA A 302 -14.09 -11.26 -26.03
CA ALA A 302 -12.91 -11.36 -26.90
C ALA A 302 -11.85 -10.30 -26.59
N ASP A 303 -12.27 -9.09 -26.25
CA ASP A 303 -11.41 -7.95 -25.87
C ASP A 303 -12.19 -6.93 -25.01
N GLU A 304 -11.50 -5.91 -24.52
CA GLU A 304 -12.11 -4.88 -23.67
C GLU A 304 -13.14 -4.01 -24.40
N SER A 305 -13.01 -3.83 -25.73
CA SER A 305 -13.99 -3.05 -26.51
C SER A 305 -15.30 -3.80 -26.65
N ALA A 306 -15.25 -5.12 -26.88
CA ALA A 306 -16.42 -5.98 -26.91
C ALA A 306 -17.12 -6.03 -25.53
N ALA A 307 -16.36 -6.13 -24.44
CA ALA A 307 -16.90 -6.04 -23.10
C ALA A 307 -17.59 -4.68 -22.86
N ALA A 308 -16.97 -3.59 -23.31
CA ALA A 308 -17.51 -2.23 -23.18
C ALA A 308 -18.78 -2.01 -24.01
N ASP A 309 -18.85 -2.55 -25.23
CA ASP A 309 -20.05 -2.49 -26.07
C ASP A 309 -21.25 -3.20 -25.40
N ALA A 310 -21.00 -4.29 -24.66
CA ALA A 310 -22.02 -5.06 -23.95
C ALA A 310 -22.51 -4.37 -22.64
N ALA A 311 -21.66 -3.58 -21.99
CA ALA A 311 -21.89 -3.08 -20.63
C ALA A 311 -23.19 -2.27 -20.49
N ALA A 312 -23.48 -1.39 -21.46
CA ALA A 312 -24.68 -0.56 -21.43
C ALA A 312 -25.98 -1.37 -21.43
N GLY A 313 -26.01 -2.51 -22.15
CA GLY A 313 -27.18 -3.39 -22.21
C GLY A 313 -27.47 -4.09 -20.87
N LEU A 314 -26.46 -4.28 -20.03
CA LEU A 314 -26.60 -4.94 -18.73
C LEU A 314 -27.28 -4.06 -17.68
N LEU A 315 -27.34 -2.74 -17.88
CA LEU A 315 -27.97 -1.80 -16.93
C LEU A 315 -29.47 -2.07 -16.77
N ALA A 316 -30.13 -2.61 -17.82
CA ALA A 316 -31.55 -2.95 -17.76
C ALA A 316 -31.90 -4.03 -16.72
N TYR A 317 -30.91 -4.82 -16.25
CA TYR A 317 -31.09 -5.83 -15.21
C TYR A 317 -30.99 -5.27 -13.78
N GLY A 318 -30.69 -3.96 -13.61
CA GLY A 318 -30.55 -3.34 -12.29
C GLY A 318 -29.32 -3.84 -11.50
N PRO A 319 -28.12 -3.90 -12.10
CA PRO A 319 -26.92 -4.35 -11.41
C PRO A 319 -26.48 -3.40 -10.28
N LEU A 320 -25.82 -3.95 -9.28
CA LEU A 320 -25.11 -3.18 -8.25
C LEU A 320 -23.80 -2.62 -8.77
N THR A 321 -23.10 -3.40 -9.62
CA THR A 321 -21.87 -2.98 -10.29
C THR A 321 -21.78 -3.55 -11.71
N VAL A 322 -21.05 -2.86 -12.61
CA VAL A 322 -20.61 -3.40 -13.90
C VAL A 322 -19.19 -2.95 -14.15
N GLU A 323 -18.23 -3.80 -13.79
CA GLU A 323 -16.80 -3.50 -13.79
C GLU A 323 -16.07 -4.23 -14.91
N GLY A 324 -15.25 -3.50 -15.67
CA GLY A 324 -14.48 -4.04 -16.79
C GLY A 324 -12.98 -4.17 -16.52
N MET A 325 -12.37 -5.26 -16.99
CA MET A 325 -10.91 -5.44 -16.99
C MET A 325 -10.44 -6.33 -18.14
N ALA A 326 -9.19 -6.12 -18.59
CA ALA A 326 -8.54 -6.92 -19.63
C ALA A 326 -7.48 -7.89 -19.05
N GLU A 327 -7.09 -8.90 -19.84
CA GLU A 327 -6.12 -9.94 -19.47
C GLU A 327 -4.74 -9.39 -19.07
N ASP A 328 -4.33 -8.25 -19.63
CA ASP A 328 -3.07 -7.57 -19.34
C ASP A 328 -2.90 -7.25 -17.82
N LEU A 329 -4.01 -7.17 -17.07
CA LEU A 329 -4.02 -6.92 -15.65
C LEU A 329 -3.89 -8.20 -14.79
N LEU A 330 -4.01 -9.40 -15.39
CA LEU A 330 -3.82 -10.67 -14.70
C LEU A 330 -2.34 -11.04 -14.58
N GLY A 331 -1.49 -10.52 -15.49
CA GLY A 331 -0.05 -10.68 -15.46
C GLY A 331 0.58 -9.63 -14.55
N GLY A 332 0.67 -9.88 -13.26
CA GLY A 332 1.58 -9.11 -12.40
C GLY A 332 3.01 -9.19 -12.93
N PRO A 333 3.90 -8.21 -12.61
CA PRO A 333 5.30 -8.27 -13.03
C PRO A 333 5.87 -9.63 -12.63
N ALA A 334 6.56 -10.29 -13.55
CA ALA A 334 7.20 -11.59 -13.33
C ALA A 334 8.11 -11.52 -12.08
N GLY A 335 7.56 -11.82 -10.90
CA GLY A 335 8.25 -11.68 -9.62
C GLY A 335 7.37 -11.79 -8.38
N THR A 336 6.04 -11.64 -8.46
CA THR A 336 5.15 -11.74 -7.30
C THR A 336 4.20 -12.95 -7.31
N GLY A 337 4.22 -13.74 -8.39
CA GLY A 337 3.60 -15.05 -8.41
C GLY A 337 4.53 -16.07 -7.77
N GLY A 338 4.09 -16.75 -6.72
CA GLY A 338 4.83 -17.83 -6.09
C GLY A 338 5.37 -18.80 -7.14
N ALA A 339 6.63 -19.21 -7.00
CA ALA A 339 7.28 -20.20 -7.85
C ALA A 339 6.46 -21.49 -7.88
N GLY A 340 5.71 -21.71 -8.94
CA GLY A 340 4.83 -22.89 -9.11
C GLY A 340 4.09 -22.93 -10.45
N ALA A 341 3.99 -21.82 -11.17
CA ALA A 341 3.39 -21.85 -12.51
C ALA A 341 4.48 -22.10 -13.54
N GLY A 342 4.54 -23.33 -14.03
CA GLY A 342 5.36 -23.74 -15.16
C GLY A 342 5.12 -22.82 -16.36
N ARG A 343 6.17 -22.53 -17.11
CA ARG A 343 6.15 -21.85 -18.41
C ARG A 343 5.31 -22.65 -19.42
N GLY A 344 4.00 -22.50 -19.35
CA GLY A 344 3.08 -22.91 -20.37
C GLY A 344 2.31 -21.66 -20.78
N ARG A 345 2.38 -21.29 -22.05
CA ARG A 345 1.44 -20.34 -22.66
C ARG A 345 0.04 -20.96 -22.51
N SER A 346 -0.65 -20.64 -21.39
CA SER A 346 -2.08 -20.90 -21.32
C SER A 346 -2.81 -19.69 -21.89
N THR A 347 -3.29 -19.78 -23.07
CA THR A 347 -4.38 -18.98 -23.60
C THR A 347 -5.63 -19.30 -22.77
N GLY A 348 -6.10 -18.35 -21.94
CA GLY A 348 -7.39 -18.46 -21.25
C GLY A 348 -7.35 -18.42 -19.74
N GLY A 349 -8.32 -17.74 -19.16
CA GLY A 349 -8.53 -17.47 -17.72
C GLY A 349 -8.60 -18.67 -16.76
N GLY A 350 -8.34 -19.89 -17.20
CA GLY A 350 -8.48 -21.12 -16.41
C GLY A 350 -7.60 -21.21 -15.16
N ALA A 351 -6.44 -20.54 -15.13
CA ALA A 351 -5.54 -20.57 -13.95
C ALA A 351 -6.04 -19.73 -12.76
N VAL A 352 -6.97 -18.79 -12.99
CA VAL A 352 -7.50 -17.88 -11.97
C VAL A 352 -8.97 -18.16 -11.68
N GLY A 353 -9.58 -19.13 -12.39
CA GLY A 353 -11.00 -19.48 -12.23
C GLY A 353 -11.96 -18.46 -12.84
N LEU A 354 -11.49 -17.69 -13.83
CA LEU A 354 -12.30 -16.82 -14.69
C LEU A 354 -12.86 -17.62 -15.88
N PRO A 355 -14.03 -17.21 -16.44
CA PRO A 355 -14.57 -17.78 -17.67
C PRO A 355 -13.67 -17.50 -18.86
N ASP A 356 -13.84 -18.24 -19.97
CA ASP A 356 -13.08 -18.06 -21.19
C ASP A 356 -13.25 -16.66 -21.78
N GLY A 357 -12.13 -16.01 -22.13
CA GLY A 357 -12.11 -14.65 -22.66
C GLY A 357 -10.75 -13.98 -22.46
N ARG A 358 -10.61 -12.78 -23.02
CA ARG A 358 -9.45 -11.90 -22.86
C ARG A 358 -9.79 -10.60 -22.16
N ALA A 359 -11.07 -10.35 -21.95
CA ALA A 359 -11.59 -9.28 -21.09
C ALA A 359 -12.85 -9.79 -20.38
N TRP A 360 -13.12 -9.21 -19.21
CA TRP A 360 -14.22 -9.64 -18.38
C TRP A 360 -15.04 -8.45 -17.86
N LEU A 361 -16.37 -8.69 -17.73
CA LEU A 361 -17.25 -7.85 -16.93
C LEU A 361 -17.60 -8.58 -15.63
N PHE A 362 -17.39 -7.91 -14.53
CA PHE A 362 -17.80 -8.32 -13.19
C PHE A 362 -19.10 -7.59 -12.86
N VAL A 363 -20.19 -8.33 -12.79
CA VAL A 363 -21.54 -7.77 -12.60
C VAL A 363 -22.10 -8.31 -11.28
N GLU A 364 -22.11 -7.44 -10.26
CA GLU A 364 -22.74 -7.80 -9.00
C GLU A 364 -24.23 -7.51 -9.06
N MET A 365 -25.03 -8.46 -8.57
CA MET A 365 -26.48 -8.39 -8.55
C MET A 365 -26.98 -8.52 -7.11
N PRO A 366 -28.17 -7.97 -6.78
CA PRO A 366 -28.75 -8.09 -5.45
C PRO A 366 -28.97 -9.54 -4.98
N ASP A 367 -29.11 -10.47 -5.94
CA ASP A 367 -29.33 -11.89 -5.67
C ASP A 367 -28.88 -12.81 -6.83
N GLU A 368 -28.90 -14.12 -6.59
CA GLU A 368 -28.51 -15.14 -7.57
C GLU A 368 -29.45 -15.17 -8.80
N GLY A 369 -30.73 -14.88 -8.62
CA GLY A 369 -31.73 -14.86 -9.70
C GLY A 369 -31.38 -13.81 -10.73
N GLY A 370 -31.03 -12.63 -10.28
CA GLY A 370 -30.52 -11.53 -11.10
C GLY A 370 -29.21 -11.88 -11.81
N ALA A 371 -28.24 -12.47 -11.10
CA ALA A 371 -26.96 -12.89 -11.71
C ALA A 371 -27.17 -13.94 -12.82
N ARG A 372 -28.06 -14.92 -12.61
CA ARG A 372 -28.44 -15.89 -13.64
C ARG A 372 -29.20 -15.26 -14.82
N ALA A 373 -30.01 -14.21 -14.58
CA ALA A 373 -30.69 -13.48 -15.63
C ALA A 373 -29.69 -12.72 -16.52
N VAL A 374 -28.71 -12.06 -15.91
CA VAL A 374 -27.60 -11.39 -16.62
C VAL A 374 -26.86 -12.39 -17.49
N VAL A 375 -26.44 -13.55 -16.97
CA VAL A 375 -25.70 -14.57 -17.73
C VAL A 375 -26.52 -15.10 -18.91
N ARG A 376 -27.85 -15.29 -18.76
CA ARG A 376 -28.70 -15.75 -19.88
C ARG A 376 -28.91 -14.69 -20.97
N GLY A 377 -28.87 -13.43 -20.60
CA GLY A 377 -29.14 -12.30 -21.53
C GLY A 377 -27.91 -11.66 -22.11
N ALA A 378 -26.73 -11.98 -21.58
CA ALA A 378 -25.47 -11.42 -22.04
C ALA A 378 -24.98 -12.20 -23.29
N ASP A 379 -24.45 -11.45 -24.28
CA ASP A 379 -23.73 -12.01 -25.44
C ASP A 379 -22.24 -12.17 -25.09
N ALA A 380 -21.97 -13.10 -24.17
CA ALA A 380 -20.64 -13.40 -23.67
C ALA A 380 -20.12 -14.72 -24.26
N LEU A 381 -18.78 -14.86 -24.40
CA LEU A 381 -18.14 -16.09 -24.87
C LEU A 381 -18.33 -17.24 -23.87
N ASP A 382 -18.20 -16.91 -22.58
CA ASP A 382 -18.38 -17.81 -21.45
C ASP A 382 -18.79 -17.00 -20.23
N ALA A 383 -19.41 -17.62 -19.21
CA ALA A 383 -19.91 -16.92 -18.05
C ALA A 383 -19.91 -17.80 -16.78
N LEU A 384 -19.78 -17.14 -15.64
CA LEU A 384 -19.74 -17.77 -14.33
C LEU A 384 -20.65 -17.01 -13.36
N VAL A 385 -21.46 -17.74 -12.56
CA VAL A 385 -22.19 -17.18 -11.41
C VAL A 385 -21.53 -17.66 -10.13
N VAL A 386 -21.23 -16.74 -9.23
CA VAL A 386 -20.56 -16.99 -7.95
C VAL A 386 -21.43 -16.48 -6.82
N THR A 387 -21.85 -17.39 -5.94
CA THR A 387 -22.65 -17.10 -4.74
C THR A 387 -21.84 -17.23 -3.45
N ASP A 388 -20.73 -18.01 -3.49
CA ASP A 388 -19.85 -18.14 -2.33
C ASP A 388 -19.13 -16.83 -2.02
N PRO A 389 -19.33 -16.23 -0.81
CA PRO A 389 -18.73 -14.94 -0.47
C PRO A 389 -17.19 -14.93 -0.45
N ALA A 390 -16.56 -16.09 -0.16
CA ALA A 390 -15.09 -16.16 -0.15
C ALA A 390 -14.53 -16.10 -1.56
N ARG A 391 -15.18 -16.80 -2.51
CA ARG A 391 -14.83 -16.78 -3.93
C ARG A 391 -15.14 -15.41 -4.57
N GLN A 392 -16.27 -14.77 -4.22
CA GLN A 392 -16.57 -13.39 -4.67
C GLN A 392 -15.46 -12.44 -4.25
N ARG A 393 -15.07 -12.44 -2.96
CA ARG A 393 -13.97 -11.61 -2.47
C ARG A 393 -12.63 -11.88 -3.17
N ALA A 394 -12.35 -13.13 -3.51
CA ALA A 394 -11.13 -13.50 -4.22
C ALA A 394 -11.11 -12.93 -5.65
N LEU A 395 -12.23 -12.98 -6.36
CA LEU A 395 -12.40 -12.40 -7.70
C LEU A 395 -12.37 -10.86 -7.66
N TRP A 396 -13.09 -10.24 -6.72
CA TRP A 396 -13.07 -8.79 -6.52
C TRP A 396 -11.67 -8.25 -6.23
N ARG A 397 -10.87 -8.99 -5.46
CA ARG A 397 -9.48 -8.59 -5.16
C ARG A 397 -8.65 -8.42 -6.42
N ILE A 398 -8.87 -9.24 -7.46
CA ILE A 398 -8.19 -9.09 -8.75
C ILE A 398 -8.48 -7.71 -9.34
N ARG A 399 -9.76 -7.31 -9.33
CA ARG A 399 -10.22 -6.00 -9.85
C ARG A 399 -9.73 -4.83 -8.97
N GLU A 400 -9.78 -4.94 -7.66
CA GLU A 400 -9.30 -3.91 -6.74
C GLU A 400 -7.79 -3.69 -6.84
N ASP A 401 -7.01 -4.75 -7.00
CA ASP A 401 -5.56 -4.68 -7.14
C ASP A 401 -5.13 -4.18 -8.53
N ALA A 402 -6.04 -4.09 -9.49
CA ALA A 402 -5.77 -3.57 -10.84
C ALA A 402 -5.16 -2.16 -10.84
N ALA A 403 -5.61 -1.27 -9.94
CA ALA A 403 -5.02 0.07 -9.77
C ALA A 403 -3.53 0.04 -9.42
N GLY A 404 -3.07 -1.03 -8.77
CA GLY A 404 -1.66 -1.27 -8.46
C GLY A 404 -0.92 -1.96 -9.62
N THR A 405 -1.53 -2.98 -10.20
CA THR A 405 -0.96 -3.73 -11.34
C THR A 405 -0.76 -2.81 -12.53
N ALA A 406 -1.72 -1.93 -12.82
CA ALA A 406 -1.66 -0.95 -13.90
C ALA A 406 -0.50 0.07 -13.77
N THR A 407 0.18 0.17 -12.61
CA THR A 407 1.38 1.02 -12.47
C THR A 407 2.59 0.52 -13.26
N ARG A 408 2.47 -0.62 -13.90
CA ARG A 408 3.46 -1.17 -14.82
C ARG A 408 2.80 -1.70 -16.07
N THR A 409 3.47 -1.48 -17.19
CA THR A 409 3.11 -2.15 -18.45
C THR A 409 3.52 -3.63 -18.39
N PRO A 410 2.96 -4.51 -19.26
CA PRO A 410 3.31 -5.93 -19.27
C PRO A 410 4.81 -6.22 -19.49
N ASP A 411 5.55 -5.30 -20.14
CA ASP A 411 7.00 -5.37 -20.33
C ASP A 411 7.80 -4.79 -19.12
N GLY A 412 7.11 -4.37 -18.05
CA GLY A 412 7.69 -3.96 -16.77
C GLY A 412 8.07 -2.49 -16.66
N ARG A 413 7.79 -1.64 -17.66
CA ARG A 413 7.99 -0.20 -17.58
C ARG A 413 7.02 0.44 -16.59
N MET A 414 7.41 1.56 -15.96
CA MET A 414 6.52 2.32 -15.10
C MET A 414 5.41 2.99 -15.91
N ALA A 415 4.20 2.93 -15.39
CA ALA A 415 3.04 3.64 -15.91
C ALA A 415 2.49 4.60 -14.85
N TRP A 416 2.15 5.80 -15.26
CA TRP A 416 1.82 6.93 -14.39
C TRP A 416 0.38 7.36 -14.55
N PRO A 417 -0.25 7.90 -13.49
CA PRO A 417 -1.49 8.62 -13.63
C PRO A 417 -1.27 9.91 -14.45
N GLY A 418 -2.32 10.52 -14.88
CA GLY A 418 -2.29 11.78 -15.62
C GLY A 418 -3.52 11.89 -16.45
N TRP A 419 -3.88 10.77 -17.04
CA TRP A 419 -5.12 10.64 -17.77
C TRP A 419 -5.92 9.40 -17.33
N GLU A 420 -5.89 9.04 -16.08
CA GLU A 420 -6.69 7.92 -15.62
C GLU A 420 -8.01 8.46 -15.07
N ASP A 421 -9.16 8.31 -15.76
CA ASP A 421 -10.45 8.67 -15.19
C ASP A 421 -11.40 9.46 -16.13
N CYS A 422 -11.26 9.36 -17.41
CA CYS A 422 -12.30 9.92 -18.26
C CYS A 422 -13.56 9.05 -18.26
N ALA A 423 -14.71 9.67 -18.52
CA ALA A 423 -15.96 8.96 -18.69
C ALA A 423 -16.67 9.40 -19.96
N VAL A 424 -17.28 8.45 -20.66
CA VAL A 424 -18.15 8.71 -21.83
C VAL A 424 -19.52 8.07 -21.57
N PRO A 425 -20.59 8.48 -22.27
CA PRO A 425 -21.87 7.78 -22.17
C PRO A 425 -21.67 6.26 -22.40
N PRO A 426 -22.22 5.38 -21.54
CA PRO A 426 -21.93 3.94 -21.59
C PRO A 426 -22.11 3.28 -22.96
N ALA A 427 -23.12 3.71 -23.73
CA ALA A 427 -23.36 3.23 -25.08
C ALA A 427 -22.26 3.63 -26.10
N ARG A 428 -21.36 4.53 -25.74
CA ARG A 428 -20.24 4.98 -26.57
C ARG A 428 -18.90 4.38 -26.15
N LEU A 429 -18.86 3.65 -25.04
CA LEU A 429 -17.61 3.23 -24.39
C LEU A 429 -16.76 2.33 -25.30
N GLY A 430 -17.34 1.34 -25.97
CA GLY A 430 -16.57 0.44 -26.84
C GLY A 430 -15.97 1.18 -28.04
N ALA A 431 -16.72 2.11 -28.67
CA ALA A 431 -16.19 2.96 -29.73
C ALA A 431 -15.05 3.85 -29.22
N TYR A 432 -15.24 4.49 -28.07
CA TYR A 432 -14.20 5.29 -27.42
C TYR A 432 -12.92 4.47 -27.15
N LEU A 433 -13.02 3.25 -26.62
CA LEU A 433 -11.83 2.42 -26.35
C LEU A 433 -11.05 2.06 -27.62
N ARG A 434 -11.73 1.84 -28.75
CA ARG A 434 -11.06 1.60 -30.05
C ARG A 434 -10.27 2.83 -30.50
N ASP A 435 -10.88 4.03 -30.43
CA ASP A 435 -10.23 5.28 -30.82
C ASP A 435 -9.09 5.63 -29.82
N PHE A 436 -9.29 5.39 -28.55
CA PHE A 436 -8.27 5.58 -27.51
C PHE A 436 -7.04 4.68 -27.75
N ARG A 437 -7.24 3.41 -28.10
CA ARG A 437 -6.13 2.50 -28.46
C ARG A 437 -5.37 2.97 -29.71
N ALA A 438 -6.09 3.51 -30.69
CA ALA A 438 -5.48 4.10 -31.88
C ALA A 438 -4.61 5.32 -31.51
N LEU A 439 -5.11 6.19 -30.63
CA LEU A 439 -4.37 7.36 -30.15
C LEU A 439 -3.11 6.97 -29.35
N LEU A 440 -3.21 6.00 -28.44
CA LEU A 440 -2.03 5.46 -27.72
C LEU A 440 -0.96 4.97 -28.69
N ALA A 441 -1.39 4.21 -29.73
CA ALA A 441 -0.49 3.65 -30.74
C ALA A 441 0.19 4.75 -31.56
N ALA A 442 -0.55 5.82 -31.94
CA ALA A 442 -0.02 6.95 -32.67
C ALA A 442 1.11 7.69 -31.92
N HIS A 443 1.00 7.77 -30.59
CA HIS A 443 2.03 8.36 -29.73
C HIS A 443 3.11 7.36 -29.25
N GLY A 444 3.01 6.09 -29.61
CA GLY A 444 3.92 5.03 -29.15
C GLY A 444 3.85 4.80 -27.63
N LEU A 445 2.70 5.09 -27.04
CA LEU A 445 2.41 4.93 -25.63
C LEU A 445 1.66 3.63 -25.37
N ARG A 446 1.71 3.14 -24.13
CA ARG A 446 1.03 1.92 -23.67
C ARG A 446 0.32 2.17 -22.35
N GLY A 447 -0.84 1.55 -22.21
CA GLY A 447 -1.65 1.56 -21.02
C GLY A 447 -2.74 0.52 -21.12
N THR A 448 -3.19 -0.04 -19.98
CA THR A 448 -4.25 -1.05 -19.94
C THR A 448 -5.50 -0.45 -19.33
N PRO A 449 -6.60 -0.28 -20.08
CA PRO A 449 -7.88 0.21 -19.58
C PRO A 449 -8.56 -0.79 -18.64
N TYR A 450 -9.16 -0.27 -17.60
CA TYR A 450 -10.08 -0.97 -16.70
C TYR A 450 -11.04 0.07 -16.11
N GLY A 451 -12.14 -0.33 -15.50
CA GLY A 451 -12.98 0.68 -14.83
C GLY A 451 -14.44 0.30 -14.72
N HIS A 452 -15.24 1.33 -14.49
CA HIS A 452 -16.67 1.27 -14.25
C HIS A 452 -17.43 1.30 -15.59
N PHE A 453 -17.35 0.19 -16.34
CA PHE A 453 -17.86 0.13 -17.72
C PHE A 453 -19.37 0.37 -17.80
N GLY A 454 -20.13 0.00 -16.76
CA GLY A 454 -21.56 0.29 -16.66
C GLY A 454 -21.89 1.78 -16.64
N GLU A 455 -20.96 2.63 -16.24
CA GLU A 455 -21.10 4.07 -16.25
C GLU A 455 -20.19 4.78 -17.25
N GLY A 456 -19.48 4.00 -18.07
CA GLY A 456 -18.62 4.51 -19.11
C GLY A 456 -17.30 5.13 -18.62
N CYS A 457 -16.94 4.91 -17.36
CA CYS A 457 -15.72 5.46 -16.75
C CYS A 457 -14.55 4.49 -16.91
N VAL A 458 -13.40 5.00 -17.36
CA VAL A 458 -12.20 4.23 -17.67
C VAL A 458 -11.01 4.76 -16.93
N HIS A 459 -10.31 3.84 -16.25
CA HIS A 459 -9.01 4.11 -15.65
C HIS A 459 -7.90 3.54 -16.52
N VAL A 460 -6.83 4.29 -16.70
CA VAL A 460 -5.65 3.83 -17.44
C VAL A 460 -4.41 4.52 -16.92
N ARG A 461 -3.38 3.77 -16.63
CA ARG A 461 -2.03 4.32 -16.39
C ARG A 461 -1.19 4.12 -17.64
N ILE A 462 -0.45 5.16 -18.00
CA ILE A 462 0.27 5.24 -19.27
C ILE A 462 1.77 5.39 -19.00
N ASP A 463 2.60 4.77 -19.83
CA ASP A 463 4.05 4.74 -19.70
C ASP A 463 4.73 6.05 -20.15
N PHE A 464 4.20 7.19 -19.68
CA PHE A 464 4.79 8.50 -19.93
C PHE A 464 6.24 8.60 -19.44
N ASP A 465 7.10 9.21 -20.24
CA ASP A 465 8.39 9.70 -19.81
C ASP A 465 8.25 11.11 -19.23
N LEU A 466 8.04 11.22 -17.94
CA LEU A 466 7.88 12.48 -17.24
C LEU A 466 9.20 13.05 -16.68
N ALA A 467 10.34 12.40 -16.99
CA ALA A 467 11.66 12.84 -16.55
C ALA A 467 12.41 13.68 -17.60
N SER A 468 12.08 13.50 -18.89
CA SER A 468 12.72 14.25 -19.98
C SER A 468 11.81 15.33 -20.55
N ALA A 469 12.38 16.43 -21.03
CA ALA A 469 11.62 17.52 -21.66
C ALA A 469 10.83 17.05 -22.90
N ALA A 470 11.38 16.15 -23.70
CA ALA A 470 10.69 15.57 -24.85
C ALA A 470 9.50 14.70 -24.44
N GLY A 471 9.65 13.93 -23.36
CA GLY A 471 8.59 13.11 -22.79
C GLY A 471 7.47 13.96 -22.21
N VAL A 472 7.79 15.05 -21.51
CA VAL A 472 6.81 16.00 -20.97
C VAL A 472 6.06 16.71 -22.09
N ALA A 473 6.73 17.11 -23.16
CA ALA A 473 6.06 17.68 -24.35
C ALA A 473 5.09 16.68 -24.99
N ARG A 474 5.49 15.40 -25.12
CA ARG A 474 4.61 14.33 -25.61
C ARG A 474 3.41 14.11 -24.69
N TYR A 475 3.64 14.09 -23.37
CA TYR A 475 2.56 13.99 -22.36
C TYR A 475 1.53 15.10 -22.55
N ARG A 476 1.97 16.35 -22.76
CA ARG A 476 1.09 17.48 -23.01
C ARG A 476 0.26 17.29 -24.29
N THR A 477 0.94 17.06 -25.44
CA THR A 477 0.25 16.87 -26.73
C THR A 477 -0.77 15.73 -26.65
N PHE A 478 -0.37 14.57 -26.10
CA PHE A 478 -1.27 13.44 -25.91
C PHE A 478 -2.50 13.80 -25.06
N SER A 479 -2.29 14.54 -23.96
CA SER A 479 -3.38 14.94 -23.05
C SER A 479 -4.37 15.89 -23.73
N GLU A 480 -3.89 16.80 -24.57
CA GLU A 480 -4.71 17.74 -25.33
C GLU A 480 -5.57 17.00 -26.38
N GLU A 481 -4.97 16.06 -27.14
CA GLU A 481 -5.67 15.26 -28.14
C GLU A 481 -6.67 14.30 -27.49
N LEU A 482 -6.31 13.70 -26.36
CA LEU A 482 -7.20 12.79 -25.64
C LEU A 482 -8.41 13.54 -25.06
N ALA A 483 -8.23 14.78 -24.58
CA ALA A 483 -9.35 15.60 -24.12
C ALA A 483 -10.35 15.87 -25.27
N GLU A 484 -9.86 16.16 -26.47
CA GLU A 484 -10.69 16.33 -27.66
C GLU A 484 -11.44 15.03 -28.00
N LEU A 485 -10.77 13.90 -27.92
CA LEU A 485 -11.38 12.59 -28.17
C LEU A 485 -12.52 12.30 -27.19
N VAL A 486 -12.28 12.50 -25.88
CA VAL A 486 -13.31 12.30 -24.85
C VAL A 486 -14.53 13.18 -25.12
N VAL A 487 -14.32 14.45 -25.42
CA VAL A 487 -15.40 15.42 -25.70
C VAL A 487 -16.15 15.04 -26.99
N ALA A 488 -15.47 14.58 -28.02
CA ALA A 488 -16.10 14.11 -29.27
C ALA A 488 -17.03 12.89 -29.05
N HIS A 489 -16.74 12.07 -28.06
CA HIS A 489 -17.63 10.99 -27.60
C HIS A 489 -18.72 11.46 -26.62
N GLY A 490 -18.83 12.77 -26.35
CA GLY A 490 -19.81 13.34 -25.41
C GLY A 490 -19.46 13.10 -23.94
N GLY A 491 -18.18 12.91 -23.65
CA GLY A 491 -17.68 12.52 -22.34
C GLY A 491 -17.30 13.68 -21.41
N SER A 492 -16.86 13.31 -20.21
CA SER A 492 -16.29 14.16 -19.17
C SER A 492 -14.81 13.83 -19.01
N LEU A 493 -13.98 14.86 -18.83
CA LEU A 493 -12.54 14.70 -18.66
C LEU A 493 -12.20 13.97 -17.34
N SER A 494 -13.07 14.07 -16.33
CA SER A 494 -13.02 13.29 -15.10
C SER A 494 -14.36 12.59 -14.86
N GLY A 495 -14.31 11.32 -14.48
CA GLY A 495 -15.46 10.50 -14.09
C GLY A 495 -15.64 10.35 -12.58
N GLU A 496 -14.58 10.56 -11.77
CA GLU A 496 -14.65 10.48 -10.31
C GLU A 496 -13.47 11.12 -9.55
N HIS A 497 -12.28 11.27 -10.17
CA HIS A 497 -11.07 11.69 -9.46
C HIS A 497 -10.93 13.20 -9.32
N GLY A 498 -11.74 14.00 -10.02
CA GLY A 498 -11.61 15.44 -10.16
C GLY A 498 -10.59 15.83 -11.23
N ASP A 499 -10.56 17.10 -11.58
CA ASP A 499 -9.65 17.62 -12.62
C ASP A 499 -8.28 17.97 -12.05
N GLY A 500 -8.26 18.58 -10.86
CA GLY A 500 -7.04 19.02 -10.21
C GLY A 500 -6.15 19.87 -11.12
N GLN A 501 -4.84 19.73 -11.00
CA GLN A 501 -3.89 20.31 -11.96
C GLN A 501 -3.81 19.47 -13.26
N ALA A 502 -4.13 18.19 -13.19
CA ALA A 502 -3.93 17.27 -14.32
C ALA A 502 -4.84 17.57 -15.51
N ARG A 503 -6.04 18.10 -15.29
CA ARG A 503 -7.08 18.25 -16.32
C ARG A 503 -7.74 19.63 -16.38
N ALA A 504 -7.65 20.43 -15.31
CA ALA A 504 -8.39 21.71 -15.25
C ALA A 504 -8.00 22.70 -16.37
N GLU A 505 -6.73 22.69 -16.83
CA GLU A 505 -6.30 23.49 -18.00
C GLU A 505 -7.02 23.07 -19.30
N LEU A 506 -7.55 21.85 -19.37
CA LEU A 506 -8.23 21.29 -20.55
C LEU A 506 -9.76 21.49 -20.53
N LEU A 507 -10.32 22.04 -19.45
CA LEU A 507 -11.76 22.32 -19.35
C LEU A 507 -12.33 23.16 -20.49
N PRO A 508 -11.59 24.12 -21.12
CA PRO A 508 -12.06 24.84 -22.31
C PRO A 508 -12.40 23.94 -23.50
N LYS A 509 -11.90 22.71 -23.56
CA LYS A 509 -12.27 21.73 -24.61
C LYS A 509 -13.66 21.14 -24.37
N MET A 510 -14.11 21.10 -23.12
CA MET A 510 -15.39 20.52 -22.71
C MET A 510 -16.49 21.57 -22.52
N TYR A 511 -16.14 22.75 -22.02
CA TYR A 511 -17.06 23.82 -21.69
C TYR A 511 -16.82 25.07 -22.55
N GLY A 512 -17.88 25.72 -22.98
CA GLY A 512 -17.78 27.02 -23.64
C GLY A 512 -17.31 28.13 -22.67
N GLU A 513 -16.77 29.21 -23.24
CA GLU A 513 -16.23 30.34 -22.47
C GLU A 513 -17.21 30.93 -21.45
N ASP A 514 -18.52 30.96 -21.79
CA ASP A 514 -19.55 31.52 -20.89
C ASP A 514 -19.70 30.68 -19.63
N VAL A 515 -19.62 29.35 -19.75
CA VAL A 515 -19.67 28.43 -18.62
C VAL A 515 -18.41 28.57 -17.76
N LEU A 516 -17.24 28.71 -18.39
CA LEU A 516 -15.98 28.92 -17.67
C LEU A 516 -15.97 30.26 -16.92
N ARG A 517 -16.56 31.32 -17.51
CA ARG A 517 -16.76 32.59 -16.80
C ARG A 517 -17.71 32.42 -15.61
N LEU A 518 -18.77 31.63 -15.77
CA LEU A 518 -19.68 31.32 -14.67
C LEU A 518 -18.98 30.52 -13.56
N PHE A 519 -18.11 29.54 -13.89
CA PHE A 519 -17.28 28.84 -12.91
C PHE A 519 -16.39 29.82 -12.14
N GLY A 520 -15.78 30.78 -12.85
CA GLY A 520 -15.00 31.84 -12.22
C GLY A 520 -15.82 32.68 -11.24
N ALA A 521 -16.99 33.14 -11.66
CA ALA A 521 -17.87 33.92 -10.81
C ALA A 521 -18.42 33.12 -9.62
N TYR A 522 -18.72 31.81 -9.81
CA TYR A 522 -19.13 30.92 -8.74
C TYR A 522 -18.03 30.77 -7.67
N LYS A 523 -16.78 30.52 -8.12
CA LYS A 523 -15.60 30.50 -7.24
C LYS A 523 -15.45 31.82 -6.48
N ASP A 524 -15.50 32.94 -7.17
CA ASP A 524 -15.28 34.28 -6.60
C ASP A 524 -16.42 34.71 -5.63
N THR A 525 -17.61 34.09 -5.75
CA THR A 525 -18.71 34.30 -4.77
C THR A 525 -18.41 33.59 -3.44
N TRP A 526 -17.79 32.40 -3.47
CA TRP A 526 -17.39 31.67 -2.27
C TRP A 526 -16.07 32.14 -1.67
N ASP A 527 -15.12 32.50 -2.52
CA ASP A 527 -13.74 32.85 -2.14
C ASP A 527 -13.27 34.06 -2.97
N PRO A 528 -13.75 35.26 -2.63
CA PRO A 528 -13.41 36.47 -3.37
C PRO A 528 -11.92 36.86 -3.29
N ALA A 529 -11.20 36.38 -2.28
CA ALA A 529 -9.76 36.61 -2.14
C ALA A 529 -8.91 35.61 -2.92
N GLY A 530 -9.49 34.51 -3.43
CA GLY A 530 -8.79 33.50 -4.19
C GLY A 530 -7.81 32.65 -3.37
N GLY A 531 -8.00 32.58 -2.06
CA GLY A 531 -7.10 31.90 -1.12
C GLY A 531 -7.31 30.40 -1.00
N MET A 532 -8.47 29.88 -1.40
CA MET A 532 -8.77 28.45 -1.31
C MET A 532 -8.22 27.69 -2.51
N ASN A 533 -7.26 26.80 -2.28
CA ASN A 533 -6.66 25.87 -3.23
C ASN A 533 -6.41 26.45 -4.64
N PRO A 534 -5.65 27.54 -4.76
CA PRO A 534 -5.44 28.23 -6.05
C PRO A 534 -4.72 27.34 -7.06
N GLY A 535 -5.07 27.53 -8.34
CA GLY A 535 -4.52 26.78 -9.45
C GLY A 535 -5.24 25.46 -9.73
N MET A 536 -6.41 25.22 -9.10
CA MET A 536 -7.31 24.10 -9.35
C MET A 536 -8.63 24.62 -9.93
N LEU A 537 -9.27 23.87 -10.82
CA LEU A 537 -10.55 24.12 -11.49
C LEU A 537 -10.64 25.49 -12.23
N VAL A 538 -10.47 26.57 -11.52
CA VAL A 538 -10.57 27.94 -12.04
C VAL A 538 -9.20 28.59 -11.99
N ARG A 539 -8.79 29.28 -13.07
CA ARG A 539 -7.42 29.83 -13.21
C ARG A 539 -6.35 28.77 -12.94
N PRO A 540 -6.40 27.63 -13.63
CA PRO A 540 -5.61 26.45 -13.30
C PRO A 540 -4.14 26.66 -13.56
N ALA A 541 -3.30 25.93 -12.81
CA ALA A 541 -1.91 25.76 -13.15
C ALA A 541 -1.78 24.82 -14.37
N ARG A 542 -0.68 24.95 -15.10
CA ARG A 542 -0.44 24.15 -16.32
C ARG A 542 -0.25 22.67 -15.97
N LEU A 543 -0.74 21.79 -16.83
CA LEU A 543 -0.69 20.33 -16.62
C LEU A 543 0.75 19.77 -16.65
N ASP A 544 1.68 20.46 -17.29
CA ASP A 544 3.08 20.07 -17.44
C ASP A 544 4.05 20.76 -16.44
N GLU A 545 3.51 21.54 -15.49
CA GLU A 545 4.27 22.19 -14.41
C GLU A 545 4.23 21.38 -13.12
N ASN A 546 5.12 21.66 -12.19
CA ASN A 546 5.19 21.05 -10.86
C ASN A 546 5.35 19.52 -10.85
N LEU A 547 5.87 18.92 -11.92
CA LEU A 547 6.06 17.48 -12.00
C LEU A 547 7.14 17.02 -11.00
N ARG A 548 6.80 16.04 -10.17
CA ARG A 548 7.66 15.53 -9.07
C ARG A 548 8.96 14.88 -9.55
N PHE A 549 9.04 14.50 -10.82
CA PHE A 549 10.19 13.80 -11.38
C PHE A 549 11.33 14.75 -11.73
N ALA A 550 11.04 16.03 -11.99
CA ALA A 550 12.03 17.03 -12.39
C ALA A 550 13.09 17.32 -11.32
N VAL A 551 12.80 17.05 -10.06
CA VAL A 551 13.69 17.33 -8.92
C VAL A 551 14.55 16.16 -8.49
N LEU A 552 14.31 14.96 -9.03
CA LEU A 552 15.04 13.76 -8.64
C LEU A 552 16.35 13.61 -9.43
N PRO A 553 17.45 13.20 -8.76
CA PRO A 553 18.69 12.86 -9.46
C PRO A 553 18.51 11.57 -10.30
N ALA A 554 19.18 11.49 -11.44
CA ALA A 554 19.18 10.31 -12.30
C ALA A 554 20.02 9.17 -11.70
N THR A 555 19.58 8.61 -10.56
CA THR A 555 20.25 7.49 -9.89
C THR A 555 19.30 6.31 -9.73
N PRO A 556 19.78 5.06 -9.69
CA PRO A 556 18.94 3.89 -9.47
C PRO A 556 18.13 3.98 -8.19
N PHE A 557 18.70 4.50 -7.11
CA PHE A 557 17.99 4.66 -5.83
C PHE A 557 16.83 5.67 -5.92
N ALA A 558 17.01 6.76 -6.66
CA ALA A 558 15.93 7.71 -6.91
C ALA A 558 14.78 7.07 -7.70
N GLY A 559 15.10 6.22 -8.69
CA GLY A 559 14.11 5.43 -9.41
C GLY A 559 13.32 4.48 -8.49
N GLU A 560 14.00 3.83 -7.55
CA GLU A 560 13.34 2.98 -6.55
C GLU A 560 12.44 3.79 -5.60
N VAL A 561 12.89 4.92 -5.12
CA VAL A 561 12.09 5.81 -4.26
C VAL A 561 10.85 6.33 -5.00
N ALA A 562 10.99 6.68 -6.29
CA ALA A 562 9.90 7.14 -7.15
C ALA A 562 8.81 6.08 -7.38
N ARG A 563 9.07 4.79 -7.11
CA ARG A 563 8.06 3.71 -7.19
C ARG A 563 6.85 3.97 -6.30
N CYS A 564 7.01 4.68 -5.20
CA CYS A 564 5.87 5.03 -4.37
C CYS A 564 5.00 6.07 -5.07
N VAL A 565 3.89 5.62 -5.64
CA VAL A 565 2.89 6.46 -6.33
C VAL A 565 1.80 7.00 -5.40
N GLY A 566 1.97 6.89 -4.08
CA GLY A 566 1.04 7.49 -3.13
C GLY A 566 -0.29 6.77 -2.91
N VAL A 567 -0.51 5.57 -3.44
CA VAL A 567 -1.75 4.75 -3.30
C VAL A 567 -2.23 4.62 -1.85
N ALA A 568 -1.33 4.76 -0.88
CA ALA A 568 -1.60 4.80 0.55
C ALA A 568 -2.20 3.52 1.17
N LYS A 569 -2.15 2.35 0.50
CA LYS A 569 -2.55 1.06 1.11
C LYS A 569 -1.80 0.78 2.43
N CYS A 570 -0.62 1.37 2.62
CA CYS A 570 0.15 1.34 3.86
C CYS A 570 -0.49 2.10 5.05
N ARG A 571 -1.60 2.80 4.84
CA ARG A 571 -2.39 3.49 5.87
C ARG A 571 -3.65 2.71 6.29
N THR A 572 -3.92 1.57 5.70
CA THR A 572 -5.04 0.72 6.09
C THR A 572 -4.85 0.20 7.53
N GLY A 573 -5.88 0.23 8.33
CA GLY A 573 -5.88 -0.30 9.71
C GLY A 573 -5.18 0.59 10.74
N GLY A 574 -5.16 1.91 10.56
CA GLY A 574 -4.63 2.86 11.56
C GLY A 574 -5.30 2.74 12.95
N PRO A 575 -4.76 3.41 14.01
CA PRO A 575 -5.21 3.26 15.40
C PRO A 575 -6.72 3.43 15.55
N GLY A 576 -7.36 2.54 16.29
CA GLY A 576 -8.82 2.52 16.51
C GLY A 576 -9.65 1.92 15.38
N GLY A 577 -9.03 1.38 14.33
CA GLY A 577 -9.70 0.50 13.39
C GLY A 577 -10.05 -0.80 14.10
N ALA A 578 -11.35 -1.16 14.17
CA ALA A 578 -11.73 -2.48 14.67
C ALA A 578 -11.00 -3.54 13.85
N GLY A 579 -10.29 -4.47 14.50
CA GLY A 579 -9.51 -5.53 13.88
C GLY A 579 -10.31 -6.57 13.11
N GLY A 580 -11.39 -6.16 12.44
CA GLY A 580 -12.35 -6.98 11.72
C GLY A 580 -12.05 -7.22 10.25
N SER A 581 -11.11 -6.51 9.63
CA SER A 581 -10.76 -6.87 8.26
C SER A 581 -9.76 -8.03 8.27
N THR A 582 -10.26 -9.25 8.11
CA THR A 582 -9.52 -10.50 7.92
C THR A 582 -8.61 -10.51 6.66
N GLY A 583 -8.25 -9.34 6.15
CA GLY A 583 -7.40 -9.13 4.98
C GLY A 583 -6.26 -8.14 5.16
N ALA A 584 -6.04 -7.61 6.38
CA ALA A 584 -4.92 -6.72 6.61
C ALA A 584 -3.61 -7.51 6.53
N GLY A 585 -2.84 -7.31 5.46
CA GLY A 585 -1.49 -7.85 5.31
C GLY A 585 -0.53 -7.43 6.42
N VAL A 586 0.76 -7.63 6.20
CA VAL A 586 1.83 -7.30 7.16
C VAL A 586 2.26 -5.83 7.11
N MET A 587 1.94 -5.10 6.02
CA MET A 587 2.50 -3.79 5.70
C MET A 587 2.27 -2.74 6.79
N CYS A 588 3.35 -2.03 7.12
CA CYS A 588 3.43 -0.90 8.03
C CYS A 588 2.85 -1.10 9.45
N PRO A 589 3.37 -2.12 10.20
CA PRO A 589 2.95 -2.31 11.57
C PRO A 589 3.13 -1.05 12.44
N SER A 590 4.25 -0.31 12.25
CA SER A 590 4.49 0.93 12.99
C SER A 590 3.43 2.01 12.73
N TYR A 591 2.96 2.18 11.48
CA TYR A 591 1.88 3.11 11.19
C TYR A 591 0.58 2.70 11.88
N ARG A 592 0.23 1.42 11.88
CA ARG A 592 -1.00 0.92 12.52
C ARG A 592 -1.02 1.24 14.02
N VAL A 593 0.14 1.19 14.65
CA VAL A 593 0.29 1.49 16.09
C VAL A 593 0.32 2.98 16.36
N THR A 594 1.06 3.77 15.58
CA THR A 594 1.30 5.19 15.88
C THR A 594 0.30 6.14 15.23
N GLY A 595 -0.29 5.76 14.09
CA GLY A 595 -1.12 6.65 13.26
C GLY A 595 -0.35 7.74 12.52
N GLU A 596 0.97 7.83 12.73
CA GLU A 596 1.80 8.89 12.18
C GLU A 596 2.17 8.60 10.73
N GLU A 597 1.91 9.56 9.82
CA GLU A 597 2.21 9.42 8.39
C GLU A 597 3.68 9.08 8.13
N GLN A 598 4.62 9.66 8.86
CA GLN A 598 6.05 9.39 8.73
C GLN A 598 6.42 7.93 8.97
N HIS A 599 5.61 7.17 9.69
CA HIS A 599 5.82 5.74 9.95
C HIS A 599 5.16 4.83 8.91
N SER A 600 4.47 5.39 7.91
CA SER A 600 3.95 4.64 6.77
C SER A 600 5.03 4.44 5.69
N THR A 601 4.86 3.46 4.80
CA THR A 601 5.72 3.30 3.61
C THR A 601 5.67 4.56 2.75
N ARG A 602 4.49 5.15 2.57
CA ARG A 602 4.28 6.38 1.81
C ARG A 602 5.04 7.56 2.43
N GLY A 603 4.90 7.77 3.72
CA GLY A 603 5.58 8.88 4.41
C GLY A 603 7.10 8.76 4.33
N ARG A 604 7.64 7.55 4.58
CA ARG A 604 9.08 7.27 4.43
C ARG A 604 9.57 7.51 3.02
N ALA A 605 8.82 7.08 2.01
CA ALA A 605 9.18 7.30 0.61
C ALA A 605 9.17 8.79 0.24
N ARG A 606 8.22 9.59 0.77
CA ARG A 606 8.17 11.04 0.58
C ARG A 606 9.37 11.74 1.22
N LEU A 607 9.70 11.40 2.45
CA LEU A 607 10.88 11.95 3.12
C LEU A 607 12.17 11.61 2.37
N LEU A 608 12.31 10.39 1.88
CA LEU A 608 13.43 10.00 1.02
C LEU A 608 13.43 10.76 -0.31
N HIS A 609 12.26 11.00 -0.92
CA HIS A 609 12.13 11.79 -2.12
C HIS A 609 12.59 13.24 -1.90
N GLU A 610 12.11 13.88 -0.82
CA GLU A 610 12.50 15.25 -0.48
C GLU A 610 13.98 15.37 -0.08
N MET A 611 14.54 14.34 0.55
CA MET A 611 15.98 14.24 0.80
C MET A 611 16.79 14.19 -0.51
N LEU A 612 16.31 13.48 -1.51
CA LEU A 612 16.97 13.38 -2.81
C LEU A 612 16.80 14.66 -3.64
N ALA A 613 15.65 15.32 -3.51
CA ALA A 613 15.38 16.62 -4.12
C ALA A 613 16.23 17.75 -3.51
N GLY A 614 16.44 17.72 -2.18
CA GLY A 614 17.32 18.66 -1.47
C GLY A 614 16.73 20.04 -1.17
N ASP A 615 15.43 20.26 -1.44
CA ASP A 615 14.77 21.57 -1.24
C ASP A 615 14.16 21.71 0.15
N VAL A 616 13.46 20.70 0.62
CA VAL A 616 12.75 20.67 1.91
C VAL A 616 13.59 19.98 2.96
N VAL A 617 14.17 18.83 2.63
CA VAL A 617 15.10 18.08 3.47
C VAL A 617 16.50 18.27 2.92
N THR A 618 17.27 19.16 3.54
CA THR A 618 18.54 19.70 2.96
C THR A 618 19.80 18.94 3.35
N ASP A 619 19.76 18.15 4.45
CA ASP A 619 20.94 17.47 4.98
C ASP A 619 21.31 16.16 4.23
N GLY A 620 20.60 15.83 3.15
CA GLY A 620 20.85 14.65 2.33
C GLY A 620 20.90 13.38 3.18
N TRP A 621 21.89 12.52 2.97
CA TRP A 621 22.06 11.27 3.73
C TRP A 621 22.27 11.45 5.23
N ARG A 622 22.44 12.67 5.71
CA ARG A 622 22.61 13.00 7.15
C ARG A 622 21.33 13.50 7.79
N SER A 623 20.23 13.59 7.05
CA SER A 623 18.94 14.10 7.52
C SER A 623 18.47 13.38 8.79
N PRO A 624 18.19 14.10 9.86
CA PRO A 624 17.57 13.55 11.06
C PRO A 624 16.11 13.14 10.82
N GLU A 625 15.36 13.87 9.98
CA GLU A 625 13.96 13.61 9.68
C GLU A 625 13.78 12.24 9.00
N VAL A 626 14.66 11.93 8.04
CA VAL A 626 14.65 10.61 7.38
C VAL A 626 15.10 9.52 8.33
N ALA A 627 16.11 9.79 9.16
CA ALA A 627 16.60 8.83 10.14
C ALA A 627 15.51 8.46 11.15
N GLU A 628 14.79 9.44 11.68
CA GLU A 628 13.69 9.26 12.62
C GLU A 628 12.53 8.48 11.98
N ALA A 629 12.09 8.85 10.79
CA ALA A 629 11.02 8.14 10.10
C ALA A 629 11.36 6.67 9.79
N LEU A 630 12.63 6.38 9.48
CA LEU A 630 13.12 5.03 9.19
C LEU A 630 13.42 4.24 10.47
N ASP A 631 13.62 4.89 11.61
CA ASP A 631 13.95 4.23 12.87
C ASP A 631 12.87 3.22 13.24
N LEU A 632 11.60 3.60 13.24
CA LEU A 632 10.47 2.71 13.51
C LEU A 632 10.08 1.80 12.32
N CYS A 633 10.89 1.71 11.26
CA CYS A 633 10.67 0.68 10.25
C CYS A 633 11.21 -0.67 10.74
N LEU A 634 10.32 -1.64 10.94
CA LEU A 634 10.67 -2.98 11.43
C LEU A 634 11.50 -3.81 10.43
N GLY A 635 11.57 -3.41 9.17
CA GLY A 635 12.25 -4.21 8.13
C GLY A 635 11.53 -5.53 7.80
N CYS A 636 10.23 -5.61 8.05
CA CYS A 636 9.42 -6.82 7.88
C CYS A 636 9.15 -7.21 6.42
N LYS A 637 9.56 -6.38 5.44
CA LYS A 637 9.31 -6.55 4.00
C LYS A 637 7.82 -6.63 3.58
N GLY A 638 6.86 -6.50 4.50
CA GLY A 638 5.43 -6.55 4.16
C GLY A 638 5.02 -5.58 3.05
N CYS A 639 5.70 -4.44 2.93
CA CYS A 639 5.48 -3.51 1.82
C CYS A 639 5.93 -4.04 0.45
N LEU A 640 6.77 -5.07 0.37
CA LEU A 640 7.17 -5.67 -0.91
C LEU A 640 6.01 -6.47 -1.53
N SER A 641 5.21 -7.16 -0.70
CA SER A 641 4.09 -7.99 -1.16
C SER A 641 2.75 -7.27 -1.11
N ASP A 642 2.48 -6.51 -0.03
CA ASP A 642 1.16 -5.94 0.21
C ASP A 642 0.97 -4.58 -0.49
N CYS A 643 2.08 -3.89 -0.84
CA CYS A 643 2.02 -2.68 -1.63
C CYS A 643 1.84 -3.05 -3.12
N PRO A 644 0.79 -2.57 -3.78
CA PRO A 644 0.54 -2.94 -5.17
C PRO A 644 1.66 -2.52 -6.13
N VAL A 645 2.51 -1.57 -5.73
CA VAL A 645 3.68 -1.14 -6.51
C VAL A 645 5.00 -1.76 -6.01
N GLY A 646 4.96 -2.65 -5.04
CA GLY A 646 6.12 -3.43 -4.59
C GLY A 646 7.27 -2.60 -4.02
N VAL A 647 7.01 -1.66 -3.11
CA VAL A 647 8.04 -0.85 -2.44
C VAL A 647 8.81 -1.70 -1.43
N ASP A 648 10.12 -1.85 -1.57
CA ASP A 648 10.98 -2.51 -0.56
C ASP A 648 11.61 -1.49 0.41
N MET A 649 10.82 -1.00 1.36
CA MET A 649 11.29 -0.03 2.36
C MET A 649 12.40 -0.59 3.25
N ALA A 650 12.49 -1.91 3.43
CA ALA A 650 13.58 -2.52 4.21
C ALA A 650 14.94 -2.33 3.52
N SER A 651 14.97 -2.48 2.19
CA SER A 651 16.16 -2.20 1.39
C SER A 651 16.48 -0.70 1.37
N TYR A 652 15.47 0.18 1.27
CA TYR A 652 15.70 1.64 1.31
C TYR A 652 16.26 2.08 2.67
N LYS A 653 15.75 1.54 3.78
CA LYS A 653 16.32 1.74 5.12
C LYS A 653 17.79 1.31 5.19
N SER A 654 18.10 0.15 4.64
CA SER A 654 19.46 -0.39 4.65
C SER A 654 20.44 0.50 3.87
N GLU A 655 20.02 0.99 2.70
CA GLU A 655 20.81 1.92 1.86
C GLU A 655 20.99 3.27 2.57
N PHE A 656 19.92 3.85 3.11
CA PHE A 656 20.02 5.09 3.88
C PHE A 656 20.99 4.93 5.06
N LEU A 657 20.86 3.90 5.88
CA LEU A 657 21.72 3.66 7.03
C LEU A 657 23.19 3.40 6.63
N HIS A 658 23.43 2.82 5.45
CA HIS A 658 24.77 2.65 4.91
C HIS A 658 25.45 4.01 4.73
N HIS A 659 24.81 4.95 4.07
CA HIS A 659 25.34 6.28 3.80
C HIS A 659 25.29 7.17 5.04
N HIS A 660 24.22 7.14 5.82
CA HIS A 660 24.06 7.97 7.03
C HIS A 660 25.19 7.76 8.04
N TRP A 661 25.62 6.50 8.23
CA TRP A 661 26.67 6.15 9.17
C TRP A 661 28.06 6.04 8.53
N ALA A 662 28.23 6.37 7.26
CA ALA A 662 29.54 6.36 6.61
C ALA A 662 30.49 7.37 7.28
N GLY A 663 31.65 6.87 7.73
CA GLY A 663 32.64 7.69 8.44
C GLY A 663 32.26 8.14 9.87
N ARG A 664 31.18 7.57 10.45
CA ARG A 664 30.68 7.93 11.79
C ARG A 664 30.64 6.71 12.72
N ILE A 665 30.68 6.96 14.04
CA ILE A 665 30.43 5.93 15.05
C ILE A 665 28.96 5.56 15.01
N ARG A 666 28.68 4.27 14.83
CA ARG A 666 27.32 3.74 14.77
C ARG A 666 26.75 3.53 16.18
N PRO A 667 25.40 3.48 16.36
CA PRO A 667 24.78 3.04 17.60
C PRO A 667 25.33 1.67 18.06
N LEU A 668 25.43 1.47 19.37
CA LEU A 668 25.98 0.24 19.94
C LEU A 668 25.21 -1.02 19.48
N ALA A 669 23.89 -0.91 19.30
CA ALA A 669 23.05 -1.97 18.76
C ALA A 669 23.56 -2.49 17.41
N HIS A 670 24.11 -1.62 16.55
CA HIS A 670 24.67 -2.04 15.26
C HIS A 670 25.93 -2.92 15.40
N TYR A 671 26.67 -2.80 16.51
CA TYR A 671 27.84 -3.66 16.78
C TYR A 671 27.47 -4.93 17.52
N THR A 672 26.54 -4.87 18.49
CA THR A 672 26.07 -6.02 19.26
C THR A 672 25.15 -6.90 18.44
N LEU A 673 23.97 -6.41 18.06
CA LEU A 673 22.96 -7.16 17.30
C LEU A 673 23.37 -7.35 15.84
N GLY A 674 23.86 -6.30 15.17
CA GLY A 674 24.35 -6.40 13.79
C GLY A 674 25.55 -7.33 13.65
N GLY A 675 26.37 -7.48 14.70
CA GLY A 675 27.51 -8.40 14.78
C GLY A 675 27.20 -9.79 15.34
N LEU A 676 25.94 -10.07 15.69
CA LEU A 676 25.49 -11.26 16.42
C LEU A 676 26.06 -12.59 15.88
N PRO A 677 26.06 -12.88 14.57
CA PRO A 677 26.64 -14.14 14.07
C PRO A 677 28.13 -14.29 14.37
N GLY A 678 28.86 -13.17 14.46
CA GLY A 678 30.27 -13.16 14.85
C GLY A 678 30.48 -13.47 16.32
N TRP A 679 29.70 -12.82 17.17
CA TRP A 679 29.77 -13.02 18.63
C TRP A 679 29.38 -14.43 19.02
N LEU A 680 28.30 -14.98 18.50
CA LEU A 680 27.82 -16.32 18.80
C LEU A 680 28.88 -17.36 18.38
N ARG A 681 29.56 -17.20 17.25
CA ARG A 681 30.66 -18.05 16.82
C ARG A 681 31.86 -17.99 17.78
N LEU A 682 32.21 -16.79 18.25
CA LEU A 682 33.29 -16.61 19.21
C LEU A 682 32.97 -17.30 20.54
N ILE A 683 31.77 -17.08 21.08
CA ILE A 683 31.31 -17.72 22.31
C ILE A 683 31.31 -19.25 22.19
N ALA A 684 30.81 -19.76 21.05
CA ALA A 684 30.81 -21.21 20.78
C ALA A 684 32.23 -21.81 20.66
N ARG A 685 33.16 -21.06 20.07
CA ARG A 685 34.58 -21.48 20.01
C ARG A 685 35.22 -21.58 21.39
N LEU A 686 34.95 -20.58 22.23
CA LEU A 686 35.44 -20.50 23.60
C LEU A 686 34.69 -21.45 24.57
N ARG A 687 33.63 -22.12 24.11
CA ARG A 687 32.72 -22.94 24.92
C ARG A 687 32.11 -22.17 26.11
N ALA A 688 31.93 -20.86 25.94
CA ALA A 688 31.53 -19.94 27.00
C ALA A 688 30.01 -19.76 27.13
N ALA A 689 29.19 -20.48 26.37
CA ALA A 689 27.74 -20.33 26.37
C ALA A 689 27.12 -20.46 27.77
N GLY A 690 27.59 -21.43 28.58
CA GLY A 690 27.12 -21.59 29.97
C GLY A 690 27.44 -20.38 30.83
N ALA A 691 28.67 -19.88 30.76
CA ALA A 691 29.10 -18.71 31.52
C ALA A 691 28.33 -17.45 31.09
N VAL A 692 28.12 -17.24 29.80
CA VAL A 692 27.32 -16.12 29.26
C VAL A 692 25.88 -16.20 29.74
N ASN A 693 25.26 -17.39 29.68
CA ASN A 693 23.89 -17.57 30.17
C ASN A 693 23.75 -17.30 31.67
N THR A 694 24.74 -17.72 32.47
CA THR A 694 24.78 -17.45 33.90
C THR A 694 24.99 -15.97 34.17
N ALA A 695 25.91 -15.33 33.49
CA ALA A 695 26.15 -13.90 33.61
C ALA A 695 24.89 -13.08 33.23
N ALA A 696 24.21 -13.43 32.14
CA ALA A 696 22.97 -12.77 31.71
C ALA A 696 21.82 -12.89 32.72
N ARG A 697 21.83 -13.95 33.57
CA ARG A 697 20.83 -14.12 34.64
C ARG A 697 21.18 -13.39 35.91
N LEU A 698 22.47 -13.27 36.23
CA LEU A 698 22.96 -12.75 37.50
C LEU A 698 23.27 -11.24 37.46
N LEU A 699 23.58 -10.70 36.31
CA LEU A 699 23.92 -9.29 36.17
C LEU A 699 22.67 -8.47 35.84
N PRO A 700 22.25 -7.57 36.74
CA PRO A 700 21.06 -6.72 36.51
C PRO A 700 21.32 -5.58 35.54
N PHE A 701 22.53 -5.51 34.96
CA PHE A 701 22.88 -4.44 34.04
C PHE A 701 22.43 -4.77 32.61
N PRO A 702 21.65 -3.87 31.96
CA PRO A 702 21.34 -4.02 30.57
C PRO A 702 22.63 -3.99 29.75
N MET A 703 22.74 -4.86 28.76
CA MET A 703 23.86 -4.79 27.81
C MET A 703 23.80 -3.46 27.07
N PRO A 704 24.90 -2.72 26.93
CA PRO A 704 24.91 -1.44 26.22
C PRO A 704 24.33 -1.58 24.80
N GLY A 705 23.38 -0.71 24.45
CA GLY A 705 22.70 -0.71 23.17
C GLY A 705 21.55 -1.70 23.04
N LEU A 706 21.08 -2.31 24.13
CA LEU A 706 19.88 -3.16 24.16
C LEU A 706 18.79 -2.57 25.04
N ALA A 707 17.54 -2.85 24.70
CA ALA A 707 16.36 -2.48 25.49
C ALA A 707 16.40 -3.17 26.86
N ARG A 708 16.16 -2.43 27.92
CA ARG A 708 16.23 -2.93 29.31
C ARG A 708 15.12 -3.94 29.63
N GLU A 709 14.01 -3.80 28.94
CA GLU A 709 12.79 -4.59 29.09
C GLU A 709 12.89 -5.98 28.45
N ARG A 710 13.95 -6.23 27.65
CA ARG A 710 14.09 -7.44 26.86
C ARG A 710 15.14 -8.40 27.43
N PRO A 711 14.74 -9.55 27.96
CA PRO A 711 15.68 -10.59 28.32
C PRO A 711 16.31 -11.19 27.06
N LEU A 712 17.61 -11.43 27.12
CA LEU A 712 18.31 -12.10 26.03
C LEU A 712 17.91 -13.56 25.93
N PRO A 713 17.72 -14.11 24.71
CA PRO A 713 17.52 -15.54 24.52
C PRO A 713 18.73 -16.35 25.03
N ALA A 714 18.46 -17.49 25.67
CA ALA A 714 19.52 -18.37 26.17
C ALA A 714 20.32 -18.99 25.01
N LEU A 715 21.64 -19.03 25.15
CA LEU A 715 22.54 -19.67 24.21
C LEU A 715 22.53 -21.18 24.39
N ALA A 716 22.51 -21.91 23.27
CA ALA A 716 22.65 -23.37 23.29
C ALA A 716 24.01 -23.78 23.81
N LYS A 717 24.06 -24.73 24.75
CA LYS A 717 25.32 -25.26 25.30
C LYS A 717 26.18 -25.96 24.22
N ARG A 718 25.52 -26.57 23.25
CA ARG A 718 26.16 -27.23 22.10
C ARG A 718 25.54 -26.69 20.80
N PRO A 719 26.35 -26.19 19.86
CA PRO A 719 25.86 -25.81 18.54
C PRO A 719 25.30 -27.03 17.77
N PHE A 720 24.30 -26.83 16.96
CA PHE A 720 23.63 -27.87 16.18
C PHE A 720 24.60 -28.73 15.36
N THR A 721 25.53 -28.11 14.63
CA THR A 721 26.49 -28.82 13.77
C THR A 721 27.58 -29.56 14.53
N ARG A 722 27.69 -29.38 15.84
CA ARG A 722 28.66 -30.15 16.68
C ARG A 722 28.08 -31.46 17.19
N ASP A 723 26.79 -31.69 17.05
CA ASP A 723 26.17 -32.96 17.41
C ASP A 723 26.53 -34.01 16.35
N ALA A 724 27.16 -35.11 16.78
CA ALA A 724 27.64 -36.16 15.87
C ALA A 724 26.51 -36.85 15.08
N ALA A 725 25.26 -36.83 15.64
CA ALA A 725 24.11 -37.41 14.99
C ALA A 725 23.54 -36.49 13.86
N ALA A 726 23.90 -35.21 13.85
CA ALA A 726 23.38 -34.24 12.87
C ALA A 726 24.18 -34.29 11.56
N VAL A 727 25.40 -34.84 11.54
CA VAL A 727 26.33 -34.67 10.43
C VAL A 727 26.53 -35.99 9.72
N GLN A 728 25.86 -36.15 8.56
CA GLN A 728 26.21 -37.17 7.57
C GLN A 728 26.96 -36.53 6.40
N GLY A 729 28.01 -37.19 5.89
CA GLY A 729 28.71 -36.76 4.69
C GLY A 729 27.83 -36.89 3.42
N PRO A 730 28.22 -36.24 2.32
CA PRO A 730 27.56 -36.50 1.03
C PRO A 730 27.65 -37.99 0.68
N GLY A 731 26.53 -38.65 0.43
CA GLY A 731 26.48 -40.07 0.07
C GLY A 731 26.03 -41.03 1.17
N GLY A 732 25.68 -40.57 2.37
CA GLY A 732 25.24 -41.39 3.51
C GLY A 732 23.74 -41.72 3.58
N GLY A 733 22.98 -41.58 2.48
CA GLY A 733 21.58 -41.93 2.41
C GLY A 733 21.27 -43.25 1.70
N PRO A 734 20.01 -43.70 1.71
CA PRO A 734 19.57 -44.85 0.92
C PRO A 734 19.91 -44.67 -0.56
N VAL A 735 20.22 -45.75 -1.25
CA VAL A 735 20.46 -45.72 -2.70
C VAL A 735 19.19 -45.20 -3.41
N GLY A 736 19.33 -44.13 -4.22
CA GLY A 736 18.20 -43.49 -4.94
C GLY A 736 17.50 -42.38 -4.18
N ALA A 737 17.85 -42.06 -2.94
CA ALA A 737 17.24 -40.98 -2.18
C ALA A 737 17.70 -39.61 -2.69
N VAL A 738 16.78 -38.65 -2.79
CA VAL A 738 17.11 -37.26 -3.16
C VAL A 738 17.97 -36.62 -2.08
N ALA A 739 19.11 -36.05 -2.49
CA ALA A 739 20.01 -35.34 -1.58
C ALA A 739 19.50 -33.91 -1.32
N VAL A 740 19.37 -33.56 -0.04
CA VAL A 740 18.93 -32.27 0.42
C VAL A 740 20.00 -31.65 1.33
N THR A 741 20.35 -30.38 1.07
CA THR A 741 21.24 -29.64 1.97
C THR A 741 20.39 -28.90 3.02
N LEU A 742 20.54 -29.27 4.30
CA LEU A 742 19.93 -28.53 5.40
C LEU A 742 20.83 -27.38 5.82
N TRP A 743 20.34 -26.14 5.69
CA TRP A 743 21.06 -24.92 6.02
C TRP A 743 21.13 -24.68 7.53
N PRO A 744 22.35 -24.70 8.16
CA PRO A 744 22.48 -24.38 9.57
C PRO A 744 22.53 -22.86 9.77
N ASP A 745 21.35 -22.21 9.86
CA ASP A 745 21.27 -20.78 10.16
C ASP A 745 21.80 -20.45 11.56
N THR A 746 22.08 -19.17 11.80
CA THR A 746 22.69 -18.70 13.06
C THR A 746 21.80 -18.98 14.29
N PHE A 747 20.47 -18.92 14.14
CA PHE A 747 19.53 -19.12 15.23
C PHE A 747 19.41 -20.61 15.56
N THR A 748 19.23 -21.45 14.55
CA THR A 748 19.24 -22.92 14.69
C THR A 748 20.59 -23.42 15.24
N GLU A 749 21.70 -22.87 14.76
CA GLU A 749 23.04 -23.31 15.18
C GLU A 749 23.32 -23.00 16.65
N HIS A 750 22.90 -21.83 17.17
CA HIS A 750 23.39 -21.32 18.45
C HIS A 750 22.31 -21.08 19.51
N LEU A 751 21.04 -21.03 19.13
CA LEU A 751 19.94 -20.64 20.02
C LEU A 751 18.83 -21.69 20.10
N SER A 752 18.55 -22.40 19.00
CA SER A 752 17.44 -23.39 18.91
C SER A 752 17.87 -24.66 18.16
N PRO A 753 18.91 -25.38 18.61
CA PRO A 753 19.40 -26.59 17.92
C PRO A 753 18.36 -27.71 17.84
N GLU A 754 17.37 -27.73 18.74
CA GLU A 754 16.23 -28.64 18.74
C GLU A 754 15.40 -28.58 17.45
N VAL A 755 15.27 -27.39 16.85
CA VAL A 755 14.58 -27.19 15.56
C VAL A 755 15.35 -27.92 14.44
N GLY A 756 16.67 -27.80 14.42
CA GLY A 756 17.54 -28.50 13.47
C GLY A 756 17.46 -30.03 13.60
N HIS A 757 17.45 -30.53 14.83
CA HIS A 757 17.30 -31.98 15.09
C HIS A 757 15.91 -32.48 14.69
N ALA A 758 14.85 -31.72 14.93
CA ALA A 758 13.49 -32.04 14.50
C ALA A 758 13.39 -32.09 12.97
N ALA A 759 13.97 -31.11 12.28
CA ALA A 759 14.02 -31.08 10.82
C ALA A 759 14.73 -32.29 10.24
N LEU A 760 15.86 -32.71 10.84
CA LEU A 760 16.56 -33.94 10.43
C LEU A 760 15.68 -35.17 10.57
N ARG A 761 14.90 -35.30 11.65
CA ARG A 761 14.00 -36.44 11.84
C ARG A 761 12.89 -36.46 10.78
N VAL A 762 12.25 -35.30 10.54
CA VAL A 762 11.16 -35.18 9.58
C VAL A 762 11.64 -35.47 8.15
N LEU A 763 12.72 -34.81 7.70
CA LEU A 763 13.23 -34.99 6.34
C LEU A 763 13.73 -36.41 6.08
N ARG A 764 14.36 -37.06 7.07
CA ARG A 764 14.77 -38.47 6.98
C ARG A 764 13.58 -39.44 6.98
N ALA A 765 12.56 -39.18 7.80
CA ALA A 765 11.32 -39.93 7.78
C ALA A 765 10.57 -39.81 6.45
N ALA A 766 10.79 -38.71 5.73
CA ALA A 766 10.30 -38.51 4.37
C ALA A 766 11.16 -39.19 3.29
N GLY A 767 12.19 -39.96 3.67
CA GLY A 767 13.04 -40.71 2.73
C GLY A 767 14.16 -39.87 2.08
N LEU A 768 14.38 -38.65 2.54
CA LEU A 768 15.39 -37.75 1.97
C LEU A 768 16.77 -37.98 2.57
N ALA A 769 17.83 -37.90 1.73
CA ALA A 769 19.22 -37.97 2.16
C ALA A 769 19.69 -36.58 2.57
N VAL A 770 19.69 -36.28 3.88
CA VAL A 770 19.97 -34.95 4.40
C VAL A 770 21.44 -34.73 4.71
N TYR A 771 22.05 -33.76 4.06
CA TYR A 771 23.39 -33.28 4.29
C TYR A 771 23.39 -31.96 5.07
N VAL A 772 24.18 -31.89 6.15
CA VAL A 772 24.42 -30.66 6.90
C VAL A 772 25.86 -30.20 6.70
N PRO A 773 26.15 -29.07 6.06
CA PRO A 773 27.50 -28.61 5.78
C PRO A 773 28.34 -28.34 7.03
N ARG A 774 29.48 -28.98 7.18
CA ARG A 774 30.46 -28.75 8.27
C ARG A 774 31.28 -27.50 7.98
N THR A 775 30.75 -26.31 8.17
CA THR A 775 31.40 -25.07 7.79
C THR A 775 32.04 -24.30 8.95
N ARG A 776 32.05 -24.88 10.17
CA ARG A 776 32.51 -24.22 11.41
C ARG A 776 31.82 -22.85 11.61
N GLY A 777 30.54 -22.75 11.25
CA GLY A 777 29.71 -21.53 11.36
C GLY A 777 30.08 -20.43 10.34
N ARG A 778 30.64 -20.77 9.17
CA ARG A 778 30.96 -19.79 8.13
C ARG A 778 29.75 -19.36 7.29
N LEU A 779 28.67 -20.15 7.28
CA LEU A 779 27.44 -19.81 6.58
C LEU A 779 26.68 -18.75 7.33
N CYS A 780 26.17 -17.76 6.59
CA CYS A 780 25.32 -16.71 7.12
C CYS A 780 24.59 -16.00 5.97
N CYS A 781 23.28 -15.75 6.12
CA CYS A 781 22.46 -15.03 5.14
C CYS A 781 22.74 -13.51 5.08
N GLY A 782 23.51 -12.96 6.02
CA GLY A 782 23.89 -11.55 6.03
C GLY A 782 22.84 -10.59 6.60
N LEU A 783 21.65 -11.06 6.95
CA LEU A 783 20.50 -10.22 7.31
C LEU A 783 20.77 -9.23 8.47
N THR A 784 21.51 -9.63 9.51
CA THR A 784 21.83 -8.75 10.64
C THR A 784 22.74 -7.58 10.25
N TYR A 785 23.55 -7.74 9.21
CA TYR A 785 24.33 -6.64 8.64
C TYR A 785 23.48 -5.73 7.75
N LEU A 786 22.53 -6.32 7.00
CA LEU A 786 21.58 -5.60 6.17
C LEU A 786 20.69 -4.68 7.01
N SER A 787 20.04 -5.23 8.04
CA SER A 787 19.12 -4.48 8.91
C SER A 787 19.78 -3.29 9.61
N THR A 788 21.11 -3.31 9.77
CA THR A 788 21.91 -2.23 10.36
C THR A 788 22.65 -1.37 9.33
N GLY A 789 22.36 -1.49 8.03
CA GLY A 789 22.99 -0.71 6.95
C GLY A 789 24.50 -0.96 6.79
N ARG A 790 24.98 -2.17 7.09
CA ARG A 790 26.39 -2.55 6.93
C ARG A 790 26.58 -3.34 5.65
N LEU A 791 26.21 -2.74 4.52
CA LEU A 791 26.08 -3.41 3.22
C LEU A 791 27.39 -4.06 2.75
N ASP A 792 28.53 -3.38 2.88
CA ASP A 792 29.83 -3.96 2.49
C ASP A 792 30.18 -5.20 3.31
N ARG A 793 29.80 -5.19 4.61
CA ARG A 793 29.98 -6.36 5.46
C ARG A 793 29.05 -7.48 5.06
N ALA A 794 27.80 -7.17 4.71
CA ALA A 794 26.84 -8.14 4.19
C ALA A 794 27.36 -8.80 2.91
N ARG A 795 27.78 -8.00 1.91
CA ARG A 795 28.40 -8.50 0.66
C ARG A 795 29.59 -9.43 0.92
N LYS A 796 30.50 -9.02 1.84
CA LYS A 796 31.67 -9.84 2.21
C LYS A 796 31.28 -11.17 2.87
N VAL A 797 30.24 -11.15 3.71
CA VAL A 797 29.73 -12.37 4.35
C VAL A 797 29.07 -13.28 3.35
N LEU A 798 28.25 -12.72 2.44
CA LEU A 798 27.56 -13.49 1.40
C LEU A 798 28.54 -14.12 0.40
N ARG A 799 29.56 -13.40 -0.09
CA ARG A 799 30.61 -13.98 -0.94
C ARG A 799 31.30 -15.17 -0.25
N ARG A 800 31.68 -15.00 1.02
CA ARG A 800 32.26 -16.11 1.79
C ARG A 800 31.29 -17.28 1.96
N THR A 801 30.02 -17.03 2.07
CA THR A 801 28.99 -18.07 2.11
C THR A 801 28.93 -18.84 0.79
N LEU A 802 28.93 -18.14 -0.35
CA LEU A 802 28.97 -18.74 -1.67
C LEU A 802 30.27 -19.58 -1.88
N ASP A 803 31.41 -19.03 -1.52
CA ASP A 803 32.72 -19.75 -1.58
C ASP A 803 32.70 -21.05 -0.74
N THR A 804 32.07 -21.00 0.42
CA THR A 804 31.97 -22.16 1.32
C THR A 804 31.03 -23.22 0.75
N LEU A 805 29.88 -22.84 0.16
CA LEU A 805 28.97 -23.81 -0.45
C LEU A 805 29.52 -24.40 -1.75
N ASP A 806 30.22 -23.60 -2.51
CA ASP A 806 30.91 -24.06 -3.73
C ASP A 806 31.99 -25.13 -3.42
N THR A 807 32.83 -24.87 -2.41
CA THR A 807 33.84 -25.82 -1.96
C THR A 807 33.28 -27.11 -1.35
N THR A 808 32.04 -27.11 -0.90
CA THR A 808 31.35 -28.30 -0.37
C THR A 808 30.53 -29.04 -1.44
N GLY A 809 30.50 -28.55 -2.66
CA GLY A 809 29.70 -29.13 -3.74
C GLY A 809 28.20 -28.93 -3.62
N ALA A 810 27.73 -28.15 -2.63
CA ALA A 810 26.31 -27.93 -2.34
C ALA A 810 25.59 -27.09 -3.43
N LEU A 811 26.33 -26.38 -4.29
CA LEU A 811 25.79 -25.60 -5.40
C LEU A 811 25.78 -26.35 -6.75
N GLY A 812 26.29 -27.61 -6.81
CA GLY A 812 26.49 -28.34 -8.07
C GLY A 812 27.55 -27.72 -8.96
N ALA A 813 27.93 -28.40 -10.03
CA ALA A 813 28.86 -27.85 -11.03
C ALA A 813 28.19 -26.73 -11.85
N PRO A 814 28.95 -25.84 -12.47
CA PRO A 814 28.41 -24.85 -13.41
C PRO A 814 27.59 -25.52 -14.52
N GLY A 815 26.31 -25.19 -14.64
CA GLY A 815 25.39 -25.81 -15.60
C GLY A 815 24.51 -26.93 -15.04
N GLU A 816 24.80 -27.44 -13.84
CA GLU A 816 23.93 -28.38 -13.13
C GLU A 816 22.87 -27.66 -12.33
N VAL A 817 21.68 -28.27 -12.20
CA VAL A 817 20.64 -27.78 -11.29
C VAL A 817 21.09 -28.13 -9.87
N PRO A 818 21.28 -27.13 -8.97
CA PRO A 818 21.67 -27.43 -7.60
C PRO A 818 20.59 -28.23 -6.89
N GLY A 819 20.98 -29.16 -6.03
CA GLY A 819 20.01 -29.80 -5.13
C GLY A 819 19.33 -28.78 -4.19
N PRO A 820 18.18 -29.13 -3.61
CA PRO A 820 17.46 -28.20 -2.74
C PRO A 820 18.27 -27.87 -1.48
N VAL A 821 18.22 -26.58 -1.13
CA VAL A 821 18.79 -26.03 0.11
C VAL A 821 17.63 -25.67 1.03
N THR A 822 17.33 -26.54 1.99
CA THR A 822 16.24 -26.33 2.95
C THR A 822 16.70 -25.38 4.06
N VAL A 823 15.97 -24.31 4.26
CA VAL A 823 16.25 -23.27 5.27
C VAL A 823 15.11 -23.22 6.28
N LEU A 824 15.44 -23.33 7.57
CA LEU A 824 14.46 -23.41 8.66
C LEU A 824 13.96 -22.02 9.10
N GLU A 825 14.86 -21.05 9.16
CA GLU A 825 14.51 -19.69 9.58
C GLU A 825 13.97 -18.89 8.38
N PRO A 826 12.67 -18.49 8.37
CA PRO A 826 12.06 -17.80 7.22
C PRO A 826 12.78 -16.51 6.84
N SER A 827 13.32 -15.78 7.81
CA SER A 827 14.06 -14.55 7.55
C SER A 827 15.37 -14.80 6.79
N CYS A 828 16.05 -15.92 7.07
CA CYS A 828 17.23 -16.34 6.34
C CYS A 828 16.87 -16.82 4.92
N ALA A 829 15.79 -17.59 4.77
CA ALA A 829 15.33 -18.05 3.46
C ALA A 829 14.98 -16.86 2.55
N ALA A 830 14.24 -15.88 3.07
CA ALA A 830 13.90 -14.67 2.33
C ALA A 830 15.12 -13.85 1.94
N ALA A 831 16.09 -13.68 2.84
CA ALA A 831 17.34 -12.98 2.53
C ALA A 831 18.16 -13.68 1.44
N LEU A 832 18.19 -15.02 1.42
CA LEU A 832 18.89 -15.77 0.39
C LEU A 832 18.15 -15.77 -0.95
N ARG A 833 16.81 -15.77 -0.97
CA ARG A 833 16.02 -15.70 -2.21
C ARG A 833 16.00 -14.31 -2.85
N ALA A 834 15.90 -13.25 -2.05
CA ALA A 834 15.68 -11.89 -2.54
C ALA A 834 16.92 -11.00 -2.40
N ASP A 835 17.51 -10.90 -1.18
CA ASP A 835 18.57 -9.93 -0.92
C ASP A 835 19.93 -10.37 -1.48
N LEU A 836 20.23 -11.67 -1.48
CA LEU A 836 21.50 -12.20 -1.98
C LEU A 836 21.73 -11.86 -3.47
N PRO A 837 20.82 -12.21 -4.41
CA PRO A 837 21.05 -11.88 -5.83
C PRO A 837 21.02 -10.37 -6.07
N ALA A 838 20.26 -9.60 -5.28
CA ALA A 838 20.23 -8.15 -5.39
C ALA A 838 21.55 -7.50 -4.93
N LEU A 839 22.21 -8.05 -3.91
CA LEU A 839 23.49 -7.55 -3.38
C LEU A 839 24.71 -7.97 -4.21
N LEU A 840 24.63 -9.10 -4.90
CA LEU A 840 25.68 -9.70 -5.70
C LEU A 840 25.17 -10.06 -7.11
N PRO A 841 24.66 -9.08 -7.87
CA PRO A 841 24.04 -9.33 -9.19
C PRO A 841 25.05 -9.92 -10.20
N ASP A 842 26.34 -9.62 -10.04
CA ASP A 842 27.41 -10.05 -10.93
C ASP A 842 27.96 -11.44 -10.58
N ASP A 843 27.51 -12.06 -9.47
CA ASP A 843 27.96 -13.41 -9.08
C ASP A 843 26.87 -14.45 -9.44
N PRO A 844 27.06 -15.27 -10.49
CA PRO A 844 26.05 -16.23 -10.94
C PRO A 844 25.69 -17.28 -9.87
N ARG A 845 26.58 -17.51 -8.90
CA ARG A 845 26.34 -18.43 -7.77
C ARG A 845 25.21 -17.89 -6.87
N ALA A 846 25.05 -16.56 -6.80
CA ALA A 846 23.99 -15.93 -6.01
C ALA A 846 22.60 -16.30 -6.56
N ALA A 847 22.42 -16.22 -7.88
CA ALA A 847 21.17 -16.62 -8.54
C ALA A 847 20.91 -18.14 -8.40
N ARG A 848 21.95 -18.98 -8.52
CA ARG A 848 21.84 -20.45 -8.34
C ARG A 848 21.41 -20.81 -6.92
N LEU A 849 22.04 -20.21 -5.90
CA LEU A 849 21.65 -20.44 -4.51
C LEU A 849 20.20 -19.96 -4.24
N ALA A 850 19.86 -18.77 -4.70
CA ALA A 850 18.51 -18.24 -4.53
C ALA A 850 17.42 -19.17 -5.14
N ALA A 851 17.70 -19.76 -6.32
CA ALA A 851 16.82 -20.71 -6.97
C ALA A 851 16.72 -22.06 -6.24
N ALA A 852 17.79 -22.47 -5.52
CA ALA A 852 17.84 -23.73 -4.78
C ALA A 852 17.17 -23.65 -3.40
N VAL A 853 17.03 -22.47 -2.81
CA VAL A 853 16.45 -22.29 -1.46
C VAL A 853 14.98 -22.74 -1.41
N ARG A 854 14.65 -23.56 -0.41
CA ARG A 854 13.29 -24.04 -0.12
C ARG A 854 12.97 -23.91 1.36
N THR A 855 11.70 -23.69 1.71
CA THR A 855 11.20 -23.96 3.05
C THR A 855 11.12 -25.48 3.27
N VAL A 856 10.88 -25.91 4.51
CA VAL A 856 10.69 -27.35 4.78
C VAL A 856 9.47 -27.90 4.06
N ALA A 857 8.36 -27.12 4.08
CA ALA A 857 7.13 -27.52 3.42
C ALA A 857 7.30 -27.67 1.90
N GLU A 858 7.95 -26.68 1.26
CA GLU A 858 8.29 -26.76 -0.16
C GLU A 858 9.21 -27.94 -0.47
N THR A 859 10.19 -28.21 0.40
CA THR A 859 11.09 -29.38 0.22
C THR A 859 10.33 -30.69 0.26
N LEU A 860 9.43 -30.84 1.24
CA LEU A 860 8.64 -32.07 1.37
C LEU A 860 7.64 -32.24 0.22
N GLU A 861 7.01 -31.16 -0.22
CA GLU A 861 6.05 -31.20 -1.33
C GLU A 861 6.71 -31.52 -2.67
N GLU A 862 7.88 -30.91 -2.95
CA GLU A 862 8.57 -31.06 -4.24
C GLU A 862 9.39 -32.35 -4.34
N TYR A 863 10.03 -32.78 -3.23
CA TYR A 863 10.99 -33.88 -3.26
C TYR A 863 10.58 -35.13 -2.49
N ALA A 864 9.44 -35.10 -1.78
CA ALA A 864 8.83 -36.23 -1.10
C ALA A 864 7.28 -36.16 -1.19
N PRO A 865 6.70 -36.05 -2.40
CA PRO A 865 5.27 -35.82 -2.58
C PRO A 865 4.39 -36.92 -1.99
N ASP A 866 4.89 -38.17 -1.99
CA ASP A 866 4.15 -39.33 -1.47
C ASP A 866 4.25 -39.50 0.04
N TRP A 867 5.11 -38.74 0.70
CA TRP A 867 5.24 -38.81 2.15
C TRP A 867 4.00 -38.28 2.85
N ARG A 868 3.53 -39.05 3.83
CA ARG A 868 2.38 -38.68 4.67
C ARG A 868 2.89 -38.11 6.00
N PRO A 869 2.60 -36.86 6.35
CA PRO A 869 2.93 -36.34 7.66
C PRO A 869 2.12 -37.08 8.75
N PRO A 870 2.66 -37.18 9.98
CA PRO A 870 1.90 -37.74 11.09
C PRO A 870 0.63 -36.90 11.33
N ARG A 871 -0.47 -37.56 11.64
CA ARG A 871 -1.73 -36.91 12.01
C ARG A 871 -1.62 -36.37 13.43
N LEU A 872 -1.89 -35.09 13.59
CA LEU A 872 -1.84 -34.39 14.88
C LEU A 872 -3.26 -34.10 15.40
N ASP A 873 -4.21 -33.88 14.50
CA ASP A 873 -5.64 -33.62 14.73
C ASP A 873 -5.92 -32.68 15.89
N ARG A 874 -5.27 -31.50 15.86
CA ARG A 874 -5.29 -30.48 16.93
C ARG A 874 -5.60 -29.09 16.36
N ALA A 875 -6.24 -28.29 17.20
CA ALA A 875 -6.37 -26.86 16.93
C ALA A 875 -4.98 -26.20 16.90
N LEU A 876 -4.79 -25.25 16.01
CA LEU A 876 -3.56 -24.51 15.79
C LEU A 876 -3.80 -23.00 15.86
N VAL A 877 -2.92 -22.32 16.58
CA VAL A 877 -2.80 -20.85 16.59
C VAL A 877 -1.32 -20.48 16.48
N GLY A 878 -1.01 -19.22 16.33
CA GLY A 878 0.39 -18.76 16.35
C GLY A 878 0.64 -17.60 15.40
N GLN A 879 1.81 -17.57 14.74
CA GLN A 879 2.23 -16.45 13.90
C GLN A 879 2.89 -16.91 12.60
N THR A 880 2.33 -16.52 11.47
CA THR A 880 3.04 -16.57 10.18
C THR A 880 4.16 -15.53 10.18
N HIS A 881 5.38 -15.92 9.85
CA HIS A 881 6.52 -15.00 9.84
C HIS A 881 6.36 -13.96 8.72
N CYS A 882 6.63 -12.68 9.04
CA CYS A 882 6.45 -11.58 8.08
C CYS A 882 7.26 -11.74 6.77
N HIS A 883 8.50 -12.25 6.84
CA HIS A 883 9.31 -12.54 5.64
C HIS A 883 8.79 -13.76 4.86
N GLN A 884 8.14 -14.71 5.53
CA GLN A 884 7.45 -15.80 4.86
C GLN A 884 6.29 -15.24 4.05
N HIS A 885 5.42 -14.45 4.68
CA HIS A 885 4.32 -13.77 3.99
C HIS A 885 4.82 -12.94 2.80
N ALA A 886 5.86 -12.12 3.01
CA ALA A 886 6.30 -11.12 2.02
C ALA A 886 7.12 -11.67 0.85
N VAL A 887 7.84 -12.78 1.02
CA VAL A 887 8.85 -13.23 0.05
C VAL A 887 8.69 -14.70 -0.34
N LEU A 888 8.35 -15.57 0.62
CA LEU A 888 8.36 -17.02 0.40
C LEU A 888 6.97 -17.55 0.01
N GLY A 889 5.91 -16.95 0.54
CA GLY A 889 4.56 -17.48 0.52
C GLY A 889 4.36 -18.57 1.61
N ASP A 890 3.13 -18.84 1.98
CA ASP A 890 2.77 -19.83 3.01
C ASP A 890 1.89 -20.98 2.49
N ALA A 891 1.67 -21.05 1.19
CA ALA A 891 0.76 -22.03 0.59
C ALA A 891 1.20 -23.48 0.83
N ALA A 892 2.49 -23.79 0.68
CA ALA A 892 3.03 -25.12 0.94
C ALA A 892 2.91 -25.49 2.43
N ASP A 893 3.21 -24.52 3.32
CA ASP A 893 3.07 -24.72 4.77
C ASP A 893 1.62 -24.95 5.17
N ARG A 894 0.66 -24.24 4.56
CA ARG A 894 -0.78 -24.45 4.78
C ARG A 894 -1.19 -25.86 4.39
N ARG A 895 -0.87 -26.29 3.17
CA ARG A 895 -1.16 -27.66 2.71
C ARG A 895 -0.52 -28.72 3.61
N LEU A 896 0.70 -28.50 4.10
CA LEU A 896 1.36 -29.41 5.02
C LEU A 896 0.65 -29.47 6.37
N ARG A 897 0.19 -28.35 6.93
CA ARG A 897 -0.63 -28.29 8.14
C ARG A 897 -1.96 -29.04 7.96
N GLU A 898 -2.67 -28.80 6.86
CA GLU A 898 -3.93 -29.49 6.52
C GLU A 898 -3.73 -31.00 6.43
N ARG A 899 -2.67 -31.44 5.75
CA ARG A 899 -2.32 -32.87 5.64
C ARG A 899 -1.97 -33.49 7.00
N ALA A 900 -1.42 -32.71 7.93
CA ALA A 900 -1.15 -33.13 9.30
C ALA A 900 -2.39 -33.08 10.23
N GLY A 901 -3.57 -32.67 9.74
CA GLY A 901 -4.79 -32.54 10.53
C GLY A 901 -4.79 -31.35 11.50
N LEU A 902 -3.98 -30.34 11.24
CA LEU A 902 -3.98 -29.11 12.04
C LEU A 902 -5.11 -28.19 11.58
N VAL A 903 -5.96 -27.76 12.52
CA VAL A 903 -7.14 -26.94 12.24
C VAL A 903 -6.91 -25.53 12.80
N GLY A 904 -7.02 -24.52 11.96
CA GLY A 904 -6.80 -23.11 12.28
C GLY A 904 -5.61 -22.53 11.51
N GLU A 905 -5.56 -21.22 11.50
CA GLU A 905 -4.53 -20.46 10.79
C GLU A 905 -3.70 -19.63 11.79
N PRO A 906 -2.37 -19.64 11.68
CA PRO A 906 -1.54 -18.69 12.42
C PRO A 906 -1.92 -17.26 12.06
N ALA A 907 -1.87 -16.33 13.02
CA ALA A 907 -2.16 -14.94 12.81
C ALA A 907 -1.26 -14.36 11.70
N GLY A 908 -1.81 -13.47 10.90
CA GLY A 908 -1.08 -12.62 9.97
C GLY A 908 -0.36 -11.48 10.69
N GLY A 909 -0.09 -10.38 10.01
CA GLY A 909 0.52 -9.18 10.61
C GLY A 909 1.98 -9.39 11.01
N CYS A 910 2.42 -8.64 12.02
CA CYS A 910 3.78 -8.68 12.52
C CYS A 910 3.81 -9.00 14.02
N CYS A 911 4.69 -9.89 14.44
CA CYS A 911 4.88 -10.16 15.87
C CYS A 911 5.51 -8.98 16.64
N GLY A 912 6.01 -7.95 15.95
CA GLY A 912 6.59 -6.75 16.55
C GLY A 912 8.07 -6.87 16.94
N LEU A 913 8.65 -8.07 17.08
CA LEU A 913 10.05 -8.21 17.46
C LEU A 913 11.01 -7.96 16.28
N ALA A 914 10.69 -8.50 15.11
CA ALA A 914 11.35 -8.27 13.83
C ALA A 914 12.91 -8.22 13.92
N GLY A 915 13.52 -9.32 14.32
CA GLY A 915 14.97 -9.43 14.44
C GLY A 915 15.56 -8.55 15.55
N ASN A 916 16.31 -7.51 15.19
CA ASN A 916 16.93 -6.58 16.15
C ASN A 916 15.96 -5.50 16.67
N PHE A 917 14.92 -5.15 15.92
CA PHE A 917 14.06 -4.00 16.19
C PHE A 917 13.56 -3.95 17.64
N GLY A 918 12.87 -4.99 18.10
CA GLY A 918 12.29 -5.02 19.44
C GLY A 918 13.32 -5.15 20.59
N PHE A 919 14.60 -5.36 20.26
CA PHE A 919 15.71 -5.34 21.21
C PHE A 919 16.45 -4.00 21.26
N GLU A 920 16.16 -3.08 20.35
CA GLU A 920 16.76 -1.74 20.35
C GLU A 920 16.11 -0.83 21.38
N PRO A 921 16.88 0.06 22.03
CA PRO A 921 16.34 1.00 23.01
C PRO A 921 15.27 1.90 22.38
N GLY A 922 14.15 2.10 23.10
CA GLY A 922 13.03 2.95 22.66
C GLY A 922 11.99 2.25 21.77
N HIS A 923 12.25 0.99 21.32
CA HIS A 923 11.33 0.31 20.42
C HIS A 923 10.38 -0.69 21.13
N HIS A 924 10.55 -0.88 22.44
CA HIS A 924 9.81 -1.90 23.20
C HIS A 924 8.29 -1.71 23.12
N GLU A 925 7.81 -0.50 23.37
CA GLU A 925 6.36 -0.18 23.37
C GLU A 925 5.74 -0.44 21.99
N VAL A 926 6.37 0.04 20.92
CA VAL A 926 5.92 -0.19 19.54
C VAL A 926 5.94 -1.68 19.20
N SER A 927 6.97 -2.41 19.65
CA SER A 927 7.09 -3.86 19.47
C SER A 927 5.94 -4.62 20.16
N VAL A 928 5.57 -4.23 21.38
CA VAL A 928 4.45 -4.83 22.13
C VAL A 928 3.12 -4.48 21.42
N ALA A 929 2.92 -3.22 21.08
CA ALA A 929 1.69 -2.76 20.43
C ALA A 929 1.46 -3.45 19.06
N CYS A 930 2.51 -3.70 18.28
CA CYS A 930 2.40 -4.50 17.06
C CYS A 930 1.96 -5.95 17.33
N ALA A 931 2.40 -6.56 18.44
CA ALA A 931 1.95 -7.90 18.81
C ALA A 931 0.48 -7.92 19.27
N GLU A 932 0.00 -6.83 19.85
CA GLU A 932 -1.38 -6.66 20.30
C GLU A 932 -2.38 -6.48 19.15
N GLU A 933 -1.94 -6.18 17.94
CA GLU A 933 -2.86 -6.03 16.81
C GLU A 933 -3.55 -7.35 16.44
N GLN A 934 -2.82 -8.46 16.38
CA GLN A 934 -3.35 -9.75 15.93
C GLN A 934 -2.82 -10.93 16.76
N LEU A 935 -1.51 -10.99 17.02
CA LEU A 935 -0.86 -12.15 17.62
C LEU A 935 -1.38 -12.44 19.03
N LEU A 936 -1.29 -11.48 19.94
CA LEU A 936 -1.69 -11.70 21.32
C LEU A 936 -3.21 -11.90 21.48
N PRO A 937 -4.08 -11.18 20.77
CA PRO A 937 -5.51 -11.49 20.76
C PRO A 937 -5.81 -12.91 20.27
N SER A 938 -5.16 -13.39 19.20
CA SER A 938 -5.36 -14.74 18.67
C SER A 938 -4.92 -15.82 19.67
N LEU A 939 -3.82 -15.59 20.40
CA LEU A 939 -3.37 -16.51 21.46
C LEU A 939 -4.33 -16.54 22.65
N ARG A 940 -4.91 -15.40 23.06
CA ARG A 940 -5.91 -15.33 24.12
C ARG A 940 -7.22 -16.00 23.77
N ALA A 941 -7.62 -15.94 22.50
CA ALA A 941 -8.83 -16.58 21.97
C ALA A 941 -8.63 -18.07 21.63
N ALA A 942 -7.41 -18.60 21.80
CA ALA A 942 -7.10 -19.98 21.43
C ALA A 942 -7.90 -21.00 22.27
N PRO A 943 -8.44 -22.05 21.67
CA PRO A 943 -9.11 -23.10 22.42
C PRO A 943 -8.11 -23.84 23.32
N PRO A 944 -8.58 -24.40 24.47
CA PRO A 944 -7.72 -25.16 25.37
C PRO A 944 -6.98 -26.28 24.65
N GLY A 945 -5.66 -26.38 24.86
CA GLY A 945 -4.84 -27.42 24.25
C GLY A 945 -4.46 -27.17 22.79
N ALA A 946 -4.77 -26.00 22.21
CA ALA A 946 -4.30 -25.63 20.89
C ALA A 946 -2.76 -25.62 20.82
N LEU A 947 -2.21 -26.07 19.70
CA LEU A 947 -0.78 -25.97 19.42
C LEU A 947 -0.44 -24.55 18.99
N VAL A 948 0.70 -24.04 19.50
CA VAL A 948 1.18 -22.71 19.14
C VAL A 948 2.35 -22.84 18.19
N GLN A 949 2.15 -22.46 16.92
CA GLN A 949 3.17 -22.51 15.87
C GLN A 949 3.77 -21.14 15.58
N ALA A 950 5.09 -21.08 15.43
CA ALA A 950 5.80 -19.98 14.82
C ALA A 950 7.16 -20.45 14.30
N ASP A 951 7.40 -20.33 13.02
CA ASP A 951 8.65 -20.86 12.43
C ASP A 951 9.81 -19.89 12.60
N GLY A 952 9.56 -18.58 12.65
CA GLY A 952 10.61 -17.59 12.90
C GLY A 952 11.06 -17.53 14.35
N PHE A 953 12.37 -17.45 14.57
CA PHE A 953 12.96 -17.31 15.91
C PHE A 953 12.45 -16.06 16.64
N SER A 954 12.32 -14.92 15.93
CA SER A 954 11.77 -13.68 16.49
C SER A 954 10.34 -13.87 17.01
N CYS A 955 9.48 -14.55 16.23
CA CYS A 955 8.09 -14.80 16.62
C CYS A 955 8.01 -15.71 17.85
N ARG A 956 8.79 -16.80 17.90
CA ARG A 956 8.86 -17.68 19.08
C ARG A 956 9.32 -16.92 20.32
N THR A 957 10.34 -16.08 20.17
CA THR A 957 10.86 -15.25 21.26
C THR A 957 9.81 -14.26 21.76
N GLN A 958 9.10 -13.57 20.86
CA GLN A 958 8.05 -12.61 21.23
C GLN A 958 6.90 -13.28 21.98
N ILE A 959 6.42 -14.42 21.48
CA ILE A 959 5.36 -15.21 22.12
C ILE A 959 5.80 -15.65 23.54
N ALA A 960 7.01 -16.17 23.67
CA ALA A 960 7.54 -16.61 24.95
C ALA A 960 7.67 -15.46 25.95
N GLN A 961 8.12 -14.27 25.51
CA GLN A 961 8.33 -13.12 26.40
C GLN A 961 7.03 -12.42 26.79
N LEU A 962 6.05 -12.32 25.88
CA LEU A 962 4.82 -11.56 26.13
C LEU A 962 3.64 -12.42 26.60
N ALA A 963 3.52 -13.65 26.11
CA ALA A 963 2.43 -14.56 26.46
C ALA A 963 2.85 -15.67 27.44
N GLY A 964 4.13 -15.86 27.72
CA GLY A 964 4.62 -16.95 28.57
C GLY A 964 4.43 -18.35 27.97
N VAL A 965 4.06 -18.45 26.70
CA VAL A 965 3.75 -19.69 26.00
C VAL A 965 4.92 -20.11 25.12
N ARG A 966 5.25 -21.39 25.10
CA ARG A 966 6.27 -21.93 24.18
C ARG A 966 5.66 -22.18 22.81
N ALA A 967 5.94 -21.30 21.84
CA ALA A 967 5.67 -21.55 20.43
C ALA A 967 6.71 -22.50 19.85
N ARG A 968 6.30 -23.31 18.88
CA ARG A 968 7.12 -24.36 18.25
C ARG A 968 7.19 -24.14 16.73
N HIS A 969 8.31 -24.52 16.16
CA HIS A 969 8.45 -24.61 14.72
C HIS A 969 7.60 -25.79 14.18
N LEU A 970 7.07 -25.69 12.96
CA LEU A 970 6.25 -26.76 12.35
C LEU A 970 6.97 -28.11 12.37
N VAL A 971 8.29 -28.14 12.09
CA VAL A 971 9.08 -29.39 12.13
C VAL A 971 9.14 -30.02 13.52
N GLU A 972 9.05 -29.24 14.61
CA GLU A 972 9.02 -29.80 15.97
C GLU A 972 7.69 -30.49 16.21
N LEU A 973 6.57 -29.90 15.76
CA LEU A 973 5.24 -30.49 15.86
C LEU A 973 5.16 -31.81 15.09
N LEU A 974 5.66 -31.82 13.85
CA LEU A 974 5.69 -33.01 13.02
C LEU A 974 6.62 -34.10 13.60
N ALA A 975 7.79 -33.70 14.10
CA ALA A 975 8.75 -34.67 14.66
C ALA A 975 8.24 -35.36 15.93
N ASP A 976 7.44 -34.69 16.73
CA ASP A 976 6.80 -35.29 17.90
C ASP A 976 5.71 -36.29 17.48
N GLY A 977 4.93 -35.96 16.43
CA GLY A 977 3.96 -36.89 15.87
C GLY A 977 4.59 -38.18 15.30
N LEU A 978 5.84 -38.12 14.83
CA LEU A 978 6.58 -39.34 14.39
C LEU A 978 7.00 -40.26 15.54
N THR A 979 7.10 -39.73 16.77
CA THR A 979 7.56 -40.48 17.95
C THR A 979 6.42 -40.90 18.87
N ALA A 980 5.20 -40.39 18.69
CA ALA A 980 4.03 -40.85 19.42
C ALA A 980 3.72 -42.30 19.03
N PRO A 981 3.49 -43.25 19.99
CA PRO A 981 3.02 -44.56 19.65
C PRO A 981 1.69 -44.44 18.89
N ALA A 982 1.54 -45.20 17.81
CA ALA A 982 0.28 -45.30 17.08
C ALA A 982 -0.78 -45.73 18.11
N GLY A 983 -1.72 -44.84 18.43
CA GLY A 983 -2.80 -45.14 19.38
C GLY A 983 -3.53 -46.36 18.93
N GLU A 984 -3.68 -47.35 19.83
CA GLU A 984 -4.52 -48.50 19.68
C GLU A 984 -5.91 -48.03 19.27
N GLY A 985 -6.37 -48.54 18.12
CA GLY A 985 -7.72 -48.25 17.61
C GLY A 985 -8.73 -48.62 18.68
N ALA A 986 -9.60 -47.67 19.00
CA ALA A 986 -10.76 -47.94 19.83
C ALA A 986 -11.54 -49.08 19.20
N THR A 987 -11.45 -50.27 19.81
CA THR A 987 -12.33 -51.38 19.56
C THR A 987 -13.72 -50.97 20.03
N ASP A 988 -14.59 -50.84 19.08
CA ASP A 988 -16.05 -50.80 19.27
C ASP A 988 -16.49 -52.00 20.11
N THR A 989 -16.86 -51.81 21.35
CA THR A 989 -17.68 -52.72 22.11
C THR A 989 -18.85 -51.95 22.69
N GLN A 990 -19.97 -52.05 21.97
CA GLN A 990 -21.30 -51.91 22.57
C GLN A 990 -21.56 -53.10 23.57
N PRO A 991 -22.38 -52.92 24.60
CA PRO A 991 -23.82 -53.14 24.47
C PRO A 991 -24.69 -51.91 24.71
#